data_d085d77e4850d9a9344f279dfc7dde10
#
_entry.id   d085d77e4850d9a9344f279dfc7dde10
#
_cell.length_a   1.000
_cell.length_b   1.000
_cell.length_c   1.000
_cell.angle_alpha   90.00
_cell.angle_beta   90.00
_cell.angle_gamma   90.00
#
_symmetry.space_group_name_H-M   'P 1'
#
loop_
_entity.id
_entity.type
_entity.pdbx_description
1 polymer ?
#
loop_
_entity_poly.entity_id
_entity_poly.type
_entity_poly.pdbx_seq_one_letter_code
_entity_poly.pdbx_strand_id
1 'polypeptide(L)'
;NLSRMYTLLHSPNTFGYYAVLVVSLFTYLYKDFKNKKWIFLLVLIFLGIILTQSRSSQVALVLILFYWSFGLFKKHDYKTLINIFLILLLTFGTYKLCNYANRAFSNSDAYKSFFEENTDRFDDNENVITDSGSRWNIAENNDVFYSMKNGRLFNINLGFKIWKTKPLFGTGFATYGTAGSSVVIPKLYKQYNLSDDFYSDNQYIAIFVETGLFGTLMFAMFILTLIYEYRKDSYRLMIIFILMLVCLFYNVLELAVLMTLFYLILTMNNKNEETEKGVKLKMKKNDTNERKYIVFCQEHYNPLGIIRSLGECGIKPIVIIKKGKYQLASKSKYIGKLHIVDTIDDGYEVLMKEYGKEKLKPFIYTSDDTITSYLDLKYDELKDKFIFYNAGKKGEVTKYMNKENIIKLAEKCGLNTIKTWKLTSKKIPDDMEYPCLTKAIISTKDNWKADSIVCNNEKELKSALNKIDSKEILVQKYIKKKNEFAVNGFSINKGKDVFYAFSLNYLSINDNAFGNYMIIKNFDNKELEKKLNKIFECIKFEGICEVEFLVDKNDELYFLEVNLRNSTWGYSSTVAGMNLPILWSEAMLSHKLPKDKLKKFKPFKAMAEDTDYYDRVKTKKVSLIKWIFQALSCKCLYITNLRDMKPVYSKIDNIIKNKIKK
;
A
#
# COMPACT_ATOMS: atom_id res chain seq x y z
N ASN A 1 12.24 45.75 -17.37
CA ASN A 1 12.17 44.29 -17.03
C ASN A 1 13.40 43.45 -17.44
N LEU A 2 14.49 44.07 -17.87
CA LEU A 2 15.77 43.41 -18.12
C LEU A 2 16.48 42.90 -16.82
N SER A 3 15.90 43.15 -15.65
CA SER A 3 16.46 42.74 -14.38
C SER A 3 16.13 41.30 -13.95
N ARG A 4 15.27 40.58 -14.69
CA ARG A 4 14.87 39.20 -14.38
C ARG A 4 15.40 38.24 -15.41
N MET A 5 15.91 37.11 -14.95
CA MET A 5 16.39 36.05 -15.83
C MET A 5 15.18 35.29 -16.45
N TYR A 6 15.02 35.40 -17.74
CA TYR A 6 14.11 34.57 -18.53
C TYR A 6 14.87 33.37 -19.10
N THR A 7 14.22 32.24 -19.17
CA THR A 7 14.79 31.00 -19.69
C THR A 7 13.82 30.35 -20.68
N LEU A 8 14.23 29.24 -21.27
CA LEU A 8 13.36 28.40 -22.12
C LEU A 8 12.06 27.93 -21.42
N LEU A 9 11.94 28.12 -20.09
CA LEU A 9 10.74 27.80 -19.31
C LEU A 9 9.73 28.95 -19.23
N HIS A 10 9.83 29.95 -20.06
CA HIS A 10 8.91 31.10 -20.29
C HIS A 10 8.64 32.00 -19.06
N SER A 11 9.03 31.62 -17.84
CA SER A 11 8.76 32.42 -16.65
C SER A 11 9.91 32.32 -15.64
N PRO A 12 10.34 33.43 -15.02
CA PRO A 12 11.32 33.40 -13.95
C PRO A 12 10.86 32.51 -12.74
N ASN A 13 9.55 32.53 -12.44
CA ASN A 13 9.00 31.70 -11.36
C ASN A 13 9.11 30.21 -11.70
N THR A 14 8.75 29.80 -12.91
CA THR A 14 8.86 28.41 -13.37
C THR A 14 10.29 27.90 -13.29
N PHE A 15 11.25 28.70 -13.77
CA PHE A 15 12.66 28.35 -13.66
C PHE A 15 13.11 28.23 -12.19
N GLY A 16 12.70 29.17 -11.36
CA GLY A 16 13.07 29.16 -9.94
C GLY A 16 12.57 27.89 -9.21
N TYR A 17 11.32 27.47 -9.44
CA TYR A 17 10.76 26.26 -8.85
C TYR A 17 11.41 24.98 -9.40
N TYR A 18 11.66 24.94 -10.71
CA TYR A 18 12.38 23.83 -11.32
C TYR A 18 13.79 23.68 -10.73
N ALA A 19 14.52 24.78 -10.63
CA ALA A 19 15.86 24.79 -10.03
C ALA A 19 15.86 24.35 -8.56
N VAL A 20 14.83 24.73 -7.79
CA VAL A 20 14.64 24.27 -6.41
C VAL A 20 14.47 22.75 -6.34
N LEU A 21 13.66 22.16 -7.23
CA LEU A 21 13.50 20.70 -7.29
C LEU A 21 14.78 20.00 -7.76
N VAL A 22 15.52 20.59 -8.69
CA VAL A 22 16.85 20.07 -9.12
C VAL A 22 17.84 20.08 -7.96
N VAL A 23 17.91 21.17 -7.17
CA VAL A 23 18.74 21.21 -5.94
C VAL A 23 18.32 20.09 -4.98
N SER A 24 17.03 19.92 -4.77
CA SER A 24 16.50 18.87 -3.91
C SER A 24 16.89 17.48 -4.40
N LEU A 25 16.71 17.18 -5.68
CA LEU A 25 17.13 15.93 -6.29
C LEU A 25 18.63 15.69 -6.12
N PHE A 26 19.41 16.73 -6.33
CA PHE A 26 20.84 16.70 -6.20
C PHE A 26 21.29 16.35 -4.78
N THR A 27 20.67 16.98 -3.75
CA THR A 27 20.95 16.71 -2.33
C THR A 27 20.57 15.29 -1.92
N TYR A 28 19.58 14.70 -2.60
CA TYR A 28 19.15 13.33 -2.37
C TYR A 28 20.10 12.28 -2.96
N LEU A 29 20.57 12.52 -4.19
CA LEU A 29 21.42 11.57 -4.90
C LEU A 29 22.88 11.59 -4.43
N TYR A 30 23.39 12.77 -4.06
CA TYR A 30 24.79 12.98 -3.72
C TYR A 30 24.96 13.36 -2.24
N LYS A 31 25.07 12.35 -1.39
CA LYS A 31 25.32 12.55 0.05
C LYS A 31 26.74 13.08 0.37
N ASP A 32 27.68 12.96 -0.57
CA ASP A 32 29.08 13.33 -0.38
C ASP A 32 29.51 14.45 -1.34
N PHE A 33 29.62 15.68 -0.82
CA PHE A 33 30.16 16.85 -1.57
C PHE A 33 31.69 16.84 -1.71
N LYS A 34 32.32 15.70 -1.90
CA LYS A 34 33.78 15.59 -1.99
C LYS A 34 34.34 16.10 -3.32
N ASN A 35 33.51 16.23 -4.36
CA ASN A 35 33.93 16.63 -5.68
C ASN A 35 33.69 18.14 -5.94
N LYS A 36 34.76 18.90 -6.15
CA LYS A 36 34.72 20.37 -6.37
C LYS A 36 33.84 20.78 -7.57
N LYS A 37 33.70 19.93 -8.58
CA LYS A 37 32.85 20.20 -9.75
C LYS A 37 31.38 20.40 -9.40
N TRP A 38 30.90 19.69 -8.39
CA TRP A 38 29.51 19.79 -7.94
C TRP A 38 29.24 21.07 -7.15
N ILE A 39 30.24 21.58 -6.44
CA ILE A 39 30.16 22.88 -5.75
C ILE A 39 29.90 23.99 -6.76
N PHE A 40 30.65 24.00 -7.87
CA PHE A 40 30.45 24.97 -8.92
C PHE A 40 29.04 24.93 -9.52
N LEU A 41 28.53 23.74 -9.82
CA LEU A 41 27.18 23.57 -10.35
C LEU A 41 26.10 24.08 -9.39
N LEU A 42 26.23 23.81 -8.09
CA LEU A 42 25.30 24.31 -7.08
C LEU A 42 25.34 25.84 -6.95
N VAL A 43 26.51 26.45 -7.03
CA VAL A 43 26.65 27.91 -7.04
C VAL A 43 25.90 28.50 -8.25
N LEU A 44 26.04 27.91 -9.44
CA LEU A 44 25.33 28.36 -10.63
C LEU A 44 23.81 28.23 -10.48
N ILE A 45 23.33 27.12 -9.93
CA ILE A 45 21.89 26.90 -9.72
C ILE A 45 21.34 27.88 -8.68
N PHE A 46 22.04 28.10 -7.57
CA PHE A 46 21.63 29.05 -6.53
C PHE A 46 21.62 30.47 -7.05
N LEU A 47 22.67 30.85 -7.81
CA LEU A 47 22.73 32.15 -8.48
C LEU A 47 21.53 32.31 -9.43
N GLY A 48 21.22 31.28 -10.24
CA GLY A 48 20.06 31.29 -11.10
C GLY A 48 18.77 31.53 -10.33
N ILE A 49 18.53 30.85 -9.19
CA ILE A 49 17.35 31.06 -8.34
C ILE A 49 17.29 32.50 -7.82
N ILE A 50 18.42 33.07 -7.38
CA ILE A 50 18.48 34.46 -6.88
C ILE A 50 18.18 35.44 -8.00
N LEU A 51 18.73 35.25 -9.22
CA LEU A 51 18.51 36.08 -10.36
C LEU A 51 17.07 36.05 -10.92
N THR A 52 16.31 35.02 -10.64
CA THR A 52 14.86 34.98 -10.96
C THR A 52 14.09 36.07 -10.24
N GLN A 53 14.58 36.58 -9.11
CA GLN A 53 13.86 37.46 -8.20
C GLN A 53 12.49 36.91 -7.74
N SER A 54 12.28 35.60 -7.83
CA SER A 54 11.08 34.92 -7.37
C SER A 54 11.15 34.69 -5.85
N ARG A 55 10.43 35.50 -5.09
CA ARG A 55 10.40 35.41 -3.60
C ARG A 55 10.01 34.00 -3.12
N SER A 56 9.00 33.41 -3.75
CA SER A 56 8.52 32.06 -3.39
C SER A 56 9.54 30.97 -3.69
N SER A 57 10.30 31.06 -4.79
CA SER A 57 11.40 30.11 -5.10
C SER A 57 12.56 30.27 -4.11
N GLN A 58 12.88 31.49 -3.70
CA GLN A 58 13.91 31.76 -2.70
C GLN A 58 13.52 31.22 -1.32
N VAL A 59 12.27 31.39 -0.89
CA VAL A 59 11.73 30.79 0.34
C VAL A 59 11.81 29.27 0.29
N ALA A 60 11.41 28.68 -0.83
CA ALA A 60 11.47 27.23 -1.02
C ALA A 60 12.94 26.71 -0.95
N LEU A 61 13.89 27.43 -1.52
CA LEU A 61 15.32 27.12 -1.40
C LEU A 61 15.81 27.18 0.06
N VAL A 62 15.43 28.22 0.80
CA VAL A 62 15.80 28.35 2.23
C VAL A 62 15.25 27.18 3.04
N LEU A 63 14.02 26.74 2.80
CA LEU A 63 13.43 25.59 3.48
C LEU A 63 14.19 24.29 3.19
N ILE A 64 14.61 24.05 1.94
CA ILE A 64 15.43 22.88 1.59
C ILE A 64 16.78 22.94 2.31
N LEU A 65 17.44 24.08 2.27
CA LEU A 65 18.75 24.24 2.92
C LEU A 65 18.66 24.08 4.43
N PHE A 66 17.60 24.61 5.04
CA PHE A 66 17.35 24.44 6.48
C PHE A 66 17.15 22.97 6.85
N TYR A 67 16.26 22.28 6.12
CA TYR A 67 16.02 20.85 6.32
C TYR A 67 17.31 20.04 6.22
N TRP A 68 18.10 20.32 5.21
CA TRP A 68 19.35 19.62 4.95
C TRP A 68 20.41 19.90 6.02
N SER A 69 20.61 21.17 6.36
CA SER A 69 21.53 21.59 7.42
C SER A 69 21.17 20.97 8.77
N PHE A 70 19.87 20.91 9.11
CA PHE A 70 19.38 20.24 10.32
C PHE A 70 19.68 18.75 10.33
N GLY A 71 19.53 18.08 9.18
CA GLY A 71 19.89 16.67 9.02
C GLY A 71 21.38 16.40 9.21
N LEU A 72 22.25 17.28 8.69
CA LEU A 72 23.70 17.21 8.84
C LEU A 72 24.14 17.50 10.28
N PHE A 73 23.51 18.48 10.92
CA PHE A 73 23.77 18.81 12.33
C PHE A 73 23.48 17.61 13.24
N LYS A 74 22.35 16.93 13.04
CA LYS A 74 22.02 15.68 13.78
C LYS A 74 23.03 14.55 13.57
N LYS A 75 23.70 14.53 12.41
CA LYS A 75 24.73 13.53 12.08
C LYS A 75 26.14 13.94 12.47
N HIS A 76 26.30 15.11 13.10
CA HIS A 76 27.61 15.72 13.44
C HIS A 76 28.55 15.93 12.24
N ASP A 77 28.00 16.09 11.02
CA ASP A 77 28.75 16.33 9.79
C ASP A 77 28.98 17.85 9.60
N TYR A 78 29.80 18.43 10.48
CA TYR A 78 30.13 19.85 10.45
C TYR A 78 30.94 20.26 9.24
N LYS A 79 31.70 19.35 8.63
CA LYS A 79 32.46 19.61 7.41
C LYS A 79 31.54 19.93 6.23
N THR A 80 30.49 19.17 6.05
CA THR A 80 29.49 19.41 4.99
C THR A 80 28.69 20.69 5.29
N LEU A 81 28.37 20.98 6.56
CA LEU A 81 27.75 22.26 6.98
C LEU A 81 28.59 23.48 6.59
N ILE A 82 29.89 23.44 6.87
CA ILE A 82 30.83 24.51 6.50
C ILE A 82 30.86 24.67 4.96
N ASN A 83 30.86 23.58 4.20
CA ASN A 83 30.83 23.65 2.74
C ASN A 83 29.53 24.30 2.21
N ILE A 84 28.37 24.00 2.78
CA ILE A 84 27.09 24.64 2.42
C ILE A 84 27.17 26.15 2.70
N PHE A 85 27.69 26.53 3.87
CA PHE A 85 27.89 27.94 4.23
C PHE A 85 28.81 28.65 3.24
N LEU A 86 29.91 28.02 2.87
CA LEU A 86 30.85 28.55 1.88
C LEU A 86 30.20 28.71 0.51
N ILE A 87 29.39 27.74 0.08
CA ILE A 87 28.62 27.83 -1.18
C ILE A 87 27.67 29.03 -1.15
N LEU A 88 26.93 29.24 -0.05
CA LEU A 88 26.02 30.37 0.10
C LEU A 88 26.80 31.71 0.07
N LEU A 89 27.90 31.78 0.76
CA LEU A 89 28.73 32.98 0.79
C LEU A 89 29.33 33.31 -0.59
N LEU A 90 29.78 32.28 -1.30
CA LEU A 90 30.27 32.38 -2.67
C LEU A 90 29.17 32.82 -3.65
N THR A 91 27.96 32.26 -3.51
CA THR A 91 26.82 32.64 -4.31
C THR A 91 26.41 34.09 -4.07
N PHE A 92 26.39 34.51 -2.81
CA PHE A 92 26.08 35.90 -2.45
C PHE A 92 27.13 36.87 -2.98
N GLY A 93 28.43 36.53 -2.84
CA GLY A 93 29.52 37.31 -3.43
C GLY A 93 29.39 37.45 -4.95
N THR A 94 29.12 36.33 -5.64
CA THR A 94 28.90 36.32 -7.10
C THR A 94 27.70 37.18 -7.51
N TYR A 95 26.60 37.09 -6.75
CA TYR A 95 25.41 37.93 -6.96
C TYR A 95 25.71 39.42 -6.82
N LYS A 96 26.44 39.82 -5.80
CA LYS A 96 26.89 41.21 -5.59
C LYS A 96 27.77 41.69 -6.75
N LEU A 97 28.71 40.83 -7.18
CA LEU A 97 29.60 41.15 -8.33
C LEU A 97 28.79 41.28 -9.61
N CYS A 98 27.86 40.39 -9.90
CA CYS A 98 26.97 40.46 -11.06
C CYS A 98 26.14 41.74 -11.05
N ASN A 99 25.59 42.13 -9.88
CA ASN A 99 24.84 43.38 -9.75
C ASN A 99 25.72 44.62 -9.96
N TYR A 100 26.95 44.60 -9.44
CA TYR A 100 27.89 45.67 -9.66
C TYR A 100 28.26 45.78 -11.15
N ALA A 101 28.62 44.67 -11.79
CA ALA A 101 28.92 44.61 -13.22
C ALA A 101 27.75 45.06 -14.07
N ASN A 102 26.51 44.64 -13.73
CA ASN A 102 25.30 45.05 -14.43
C ASN A 102 25.05 46.56 -14.33
N ARG A 103 25.26 47.15 -13.15
CA ARG A 103 25.18 48.63 -12.97
C ARG A 103 26.27 49.37 -13.72
N ALA A 104 27.48 48.84 -13.70
CA ALA A 104 28.59 49.42 -14.47
C ALA A 104 28.32 49.36 -15.99
N PHE A 105 27.81 48.23 -16.47
CA PHE A 105 27.42 48.04 -17.88
C PHE A 105 26.24 48.92 -18.27
N SER A 106 25.18 49.02 -17.46
CA SER A 106 24.02 49.86 -17.74
C SER A 106 24.32 51.36 -17.72
N ASN A 107 25.42 51.77 -17.08
CA ASN A 107 25.90 53.15 -17.09
C ASN A 107 26.91 53.41 -18.20
N SER A 108 27.30 52.39 -18.97
CA SER A 108 28.28 52.56 -20.07
C SER A 108 27.64 53.20 -21.32
N ASP A 109 28.46 53.94 -22.03
CA ASP A 109 28.00 54.59 -23.29
C ASP A 109 27.60 53.57 -24.37
N ALA A 110 28.24 52.40 -24.36
CA ALA A 110 27.87 51.27 -25.24
C ALA A 110 26.46 50.74 -24.98
N TYR A 111 25.99 50.72 -23.73
CA TYR A 111 24.62 50.31 -23.40
C TYR A 111 23.61 51.39 -23.79
N LYS A 112 23.94 52.66 -23.54
CA LYS A 112 23.08 53.78 -23.88
C LYS A 112 22.90 53.90 -25.39
N SER A 113 23.98 53.83 -26.16
CA SER A 113 23.91 53.86 -27.63
C SER A 113 23.12 52.70 -28.23
N PHE A 114 23.25 51.47 -27.66
CA PHE A 114 22.47 50.30 -28.10
C PHE A 114 20.97 50.50 -27.88
N PHE A 115 20.57 51.14 -26.80
CA PHE A 115 19.17 51.44 -26.52
C PHE A 115 18.64 52.64 -27.26
N GLU A 116 19.41 53.69 -27.44
CA GLU A 116 19.05 54.87 -28.25
C GLU A 116 18.78 54.47 -29.72
N GLU A 117 19.59 53.56 -30.26
CA GLU A 117 19.42 53.05 -31.65
C GLU A 117 18.22 52.11 -31.85
N ASN A 118 17.66 51.53 -30.75
CA ASN A 118 16.56 50.58 -30.78
C ASN A 118 15.25 51.08 -30.15
N THR A 119 15.16 52.34 -29.70
CA THR A 119 13.95 52.90 -29.07
C THR A 119 12.82 53.18 -30.01
N ASP A 120 13.06 53.23 -31.33
CA ASP A 120 12.00 53.42 -32.34
C ASP A 120 11.03 52.23 -32.50
N ARG A 121 11.17 51.18 -31.66
CA ARG A 121 10.31 50.00 -31.72
C ARG A 121 9.33 49.85 -30.55
N PHE A 122 9.31 50.77 -29.59
CA PHE A 122 8.41 50.69 -28.46
C PHE A 122 7.52 51.92 -28.37
N ASP A 123 6.22 51.74 -28.51
CA ASP A 123 5.19 52.76 -28.41
C ASP A 123 5.30 53.56 -27.08
N ASP A 124 5.15 54.87 -27.17
CA ASP A 124 5.34 55.89 -26.13
C ASP A 124 4.31 55.88 -24.97
N ASN A 125 3.59 54.81 -24.75
CA ASN A 125 2.48 54.79 -23.78
C ASN A 125 2.63 53.90 -22.57
N GLU A 126 3.79 53.37 -22.27
CA GLU A 126 4.01 52.74 -20.96
C GLU A 126 4.96 53.56 -20.08
N ASN A 127 4.41 54.15 -19.03
CA ASN A 127 5.17 54.71 -17.91
C ASN A 127 6.17 53.65 -17.42
N VAL A 128 7.42 53.76 -17.86
CA VAL A 128 8.53 52.94 -17.36
C VAL A 128 8.74 53.36 -15.90
N ILE A 129 8.22 52.59 -14.95
CA ILE A 129 8.57 52.71 -13.54
C ILE A 129 10.01 52.25 -13.42
N THR A 130 10.95 53.16 -13.54
CA THR A 130 12.36 52.99 -13.22
C THR A 130 12.52 53.02 -11.70
N ASP A 131 11.95 52.05 -10.97
CA ASP A 131 12.28 51.86 -9.59
C ASP A 131 12.91 50.49 -9.39
N SER A 132 14.26 50.48 -9.40
CA SER A 132 15.10 49.35 -9.06
C SER A 132 15.17 49.15 -7.53
N GLY A 133 14.17 49.60 -6.80
CA GLY A 133 13.99 49.33 -5.38
C GLY A 133 13.88 47.81 -5.17
N SER A 134 14.72 47.28 -4.29
CA SER A 134 14.67 45.89 -3.89
C SER A 134 13.22 45.53 -3.53
N ARG A 135 12.63 44.55 -4.19
CA ARG A 135 11.28 44.04 -3.92
C ARG A 135 11.10 43.51 -2.48
N TRP A 136 12.16 43.52 -1.69
CA TRP A 136 12.16 43.20 -0.26
C TRP A 136 11.92 44.42 0.63
N ASN A 137 11.92 45.64 0.11
CA ASN A 137 11.47 46.80 0.86
C ASN A 137 9.94 46.70 1.05
N ILE A 138 9.53 46.25 2.22
CA ILE A 138 8.16 46.27 2.71
C ILE A 138 7.88 47.73 3.17
N ALA A 139 8.08 48.66 2.33
CA ALA A 139 7.76 50.02 2.64
C ALA A 139 6.72 50.51 1.60
N GLU A 140 5.63 50.82 2.14
CA GLU A 140 4.51 51.61 1.64
C GLU A 140 3.20 50.83 1.54
N ASN A 141 2.20 51.34 2.25
CA ASN A 141 0.80 50.89 2.35
C ASN A 141 0.07 50.71 0.98
N ASN A 142 0.71 50.97 -0.11
CA ASN A 142 0.13 50.86 -1.44
C ASN A 142 0.09 49.40 -1.99
N ASP A 143 0.99 48.52 -1.59
CA ASP A 143 1.08 47.15 -2.14
C ASP A 143 -0.14 46.27 -1.74
N VAL A 144 -0.62 46.42 -0.54
CA VAL A 144 -1.80 45.66 -0.08
C VAL A 144 -3.08 46.16 -0.77
N PHE A 145 -3.23 47.48 -0.91
CA PHE A 145 -4.40 48.09 -1.55
C PHE A 145 -4.44 47.79 -3.05
N TYR A 146 -3.30 47.79 -3.71
CA TYR A 146 -3.15 47.39 -5.11
C TYR A 146 -3.47 45.88 -5.28
N SER A 147 -2.98 45.03 -4.38
CA SER A 147 -3.27 43.60 -4.40
C SER A 147 -4.75 43.26 -4.15
N MET A 148 -5.46 44.12 -3.39
CA MET A 148 -6.91 43.99 -3.20
C MET A 148 -7.71 44.39 -4.44
N LYS A 149 -7.22 45.28 -5.27
CA LYS A 149 -7.91 45.77 -6.50
C LYS A 149 -7.53 44.97 -7.74
N ASN A 150 -6.27 44.59 -7.92
CA ASN A 150 -5.76 44.06 -9.17
C ASN A 150 -4.78 42.89 -8.99
N GLY A 151 -4.55 42.42 -7.73
CA GLY A 151 -3.55 41.40 -7.44
C GLY A 151 -4.15 40.08 -6.94
N ARG A 152 -3.35 39.29 -6.26
CA ARG A 152 -3.72 37.95 -5.79
C ARG A 152 -4.92 37.94 -4.83
N LEU A 153 -5.06 38.95 -3.96
CA LEU A 153 -6.23 39.05 -3.08
C LEU A 153 -7.50 39.31 -3.87
N PHE A 154 -7.45 40.12 -4.92
CA PHE A 154 -8.55 40.30 -5.86
C PHE A 154 -8.95 38.96 -6.48
N ASN A 155 -7.97 38.20 -7.01
CA ASN A 155 -8.23 36.89 -7.62
C ASN A 155 -8.89 35.91 -6.66
N ILE A 156 -8.44 35.87 -5.39
CA ILE A 156 -9.05 35.03 -4.37
C ILE A 156 -10.51 35.44 -4.07
N ASN A 157 -10.74 36.73 -3.88
CA ASN A 157 -12.08 37.24 -3.58
C ASN A 157 -13.04 37.03 -4.75
N LEU A 158 -12.59 37.27 -5.97
CA LEU A 158 -13.34 37.01 -7.19
C LEU A 158 -13.64 35.52 -7.33
N GLY A 159 -12.67 34.67 -7.07
CA GLY A 159 -12.83 33.21 -7.09
C GLY A 159 -13.93 32.74 -6.16
N PHE A 160 -13.96 33.22 -4.92
CA PHE A 160 -15.06 32.91 -3.99
C PHE A 160 -16.41 33.41 -4.47
N LYS A 161 -16.47 34.60 -5.10
CA LYS A 161 -17.70 35.15 -5.69
C LYS A 161 -18.22 34.24 -6.81
N ILE A 162 -17.33 33.80 -7.69
CA ILE A 162 -17.69 32.91 -8.81
C ILE A 162 -18.08 31.52 -8.31
N TRP A 163 -17.31 30.94 -7.37
CA TRP A 163 -17.61 29.62 -6.78
C TRP A 163 -19.02 29.53 -6.19
N LYS A 164 -19.50 30.59 -5.52
CA LYS A 164 -20.86 30.63 -4.98
C LYS A 164 -21.96 30.38 -5.99
N THR A 165 -21.69 30.59 -7.29
CA THR A 165 -22.66 30.33 -8.37
C THR A 165 -22.80 28.84 -8.72
N LYS A 166 -21.72 28.05 -8.49
CA LYS A 166 -21.69 26.60 -8.76
C LYS A 166 -20.86 25.85 -7.68
N PRO A 167 -21.34 25.78 -6.44
CA PRO A 167 -20.51 25.40 -5.30
C PRO A 167 -20.08 23.92 -5.29
N LEU A 168 -20.89 22.98 -5.84
CA LEU A 168 -20.60 21.56 -5.74
C LEU A 168 -19.58 21.07 -6.76
N PHE A 169 -19.73 21.44 -8.03
CA PHE A 169 -18.92 20.93 -9.15
C PHE A 169 -18.10 22.02 -9.85
N GLY A 170 -18.21 23.27 -9.42
CA GLY A 170 -17.47 24.39 -10.00
C GLY A 170 -17.95 24.81 -11.38
N THR A 171 -17.14 25.65 -12.03
CA THR A 171 -17.44 26.23 -13.35
C THR A 171 -16.98 25.38 -14.52
N GLY A 172 -16.18 24.35 -14.28
CA GLY A 172 -15.54 23.50 -15.27
C GLY A 172 -14.04 23.79 -15.43
N PHE A 173 -13.30 22.83 -15.95
CA PHE A 173 -11.87 22.98 -16.21
C PHE A 173 -11.60 24.11 -17.24
N ALA A 174 -10.44 24.76 -17.10
CA ALA A 174 -9.98 25.83 -17.97
C ALA A 174 -10.93 27.05 -17.98
N THR A 175 -11.56 27.37 -16.84
CA THR A 175 -12.49 28.52 -16.75
C THR A 175 -12.00 29.64 -15.85
N TYR A 176 -10.97 29.41 -15.00
CA TYR A 176 -10.56 30.41 -14.02
C TYR A 176 -9.03 30.60 -13.92
N GLY A 177 -8.48 31.34 -14.86
CA GLY A 177 -7.08 31.77 -14.81
C GLY A 177 -6.07 30.63 -14.78
N THR A 178 -6.35 29.55 -15.50
CA THR A 178 -5.47 28.41 -15.73
C THR A 178 -4.87 28.43 -17.13
N ALA A 179 -3.84 27.64 -17.40
CA ALA A 179 -3.22 27.58 -18.72
C ALA A 179 -4.22 27.24 -19.85
N GLY A 180 -5.23 26.43 -19.55
CA GLY A 180 -6.29 26.10 -20.50
C GLY A 180 -7.18 27.29 -20.86
N SER A 181 -7.42 28.22 -19.93
CA SER A 181 -8.25 29.41 -20.15
C SER A 181 -7.57 30.46 -21.06
N SER A 182 -6.25 30.44 -21.17
CA SER A 182 -5.51 31.29 -22.09
C SER A 182 -5.55 30.77 -23.54
N VAL A 183 -5.87 29.49 -23.76
CA VAL A 183 -6.01 28.89 -25.09
C VAL A 183 -7.42 29.12 -25.65
N VAL A 184 -8.44 28.96 -24.80
CA VAL A 184 -9.84 29.19 -25.14
C VAL A 184 -10.45 30.10 -24.09
N ILE A 185 -10.66 31.36 -24.43
CA ILE A 185 -11.17 32.38 -23.51
C ILE A 185 -12.56 32.01 -23.04
N PRO A 186 -12.77 31.78 -21.71
CA PRO A 186 -14.06 31.35 -21.19
C PRO A 186 -15.11 32.48 -21.27
N LYS A 187 -16.37 32.13 -21.49
CA LYS A 187 -17.50 33.09 -21.41
C LYS A 187 -17.55 33.84 -20.07
N LEU A 188 -17.06 33.22 -19.03
CA LEU A 188 -16.95 33.77 -17.66
C LEU A 188 -16.10 35.06 -17.63
N TYR A 189 -15.06 35.17 -18.46
CA TYR A 189 -14.22 36.40 -18.54
C TYR A 189 -15.03 37.61 -18.94
N LYS A 190 -15.89 37.48 -19.97
CA LYS A 190 -16.81 38.57 -20.37
C LYS A 190 -17.82 38.90 -19.25
N GLN A 191 -18.34 37.89 -18.58
CA GLN A 191 -19.33 38.07 -17.50
C GLN A 191 -18.77 38.84 -16.28
N TYR A 192 -17.47 38.68 -15.99
CA TYR A 192 -16.84 39.31 -14.83
C TYR A 192 -15.84 40.41 -15.22
N ASN A 193 -15.85 40.82 -16.48
CA ASN A 193 -14.98 41.88 -17.04
C ASN A 193 -13.48 41.61 -16.77
N LEU A 194 -13.05 40.36 -17.04
CA LEU A 194 -11.66 39.94 -16.89
C LEU A 194 -10.92 40.12 -18.25
N SER A 195 -9.63 40.40 -18.16
CA SER A 195 -8.77 40.43 -19.34
C SER A 195 -8.56 39.02 -19.93
N ASP A 196 -8.28 38.93 -21.21
CA ASP A 196 -8.07 37.68 -21.92
C ASP A 196 -6.82 36.92 -21.40
N ASP A 197 -5.87 37.62 -20.82
CA ASP A 197 -4.63 37.13 -20.20
C ASP A 197 -4.77 36.92 -18.67
N PHE A 198 -6.00 36.93 -18.14
CA PHE A 198 -6.24 36.72 -16.72
C PHE A 198 -5.65 35.40 -16.24
N TYR A 199 -4.83 35.46 -15.16
CA TYR A 199 -4.20 34.33 -14.55
C TYR A 199 -4.44 34.36 -13.01
N SER A 200 -4.86 33.22 -12.43
CA SER A 200 -5.27 33.17 -11.03
C SER A 200 -4.14 33.32 -10.01
N ASP A 201 -2.89 33.01 -10.40
CA ASP A 201 -1.70 33.05 -9.53
C ASP A 201 -1.84 32.29 -8.21
N ASN A 202 -2.81 31.37 -8.12
CA ASN A 202 -3.07 30.56 -6.94
C ASN A 202 -3.77 29.26 -7.34
N GLN A 203 -3.08 28.13 -7.20
CA GLN A 203 -3.58 26.83 -7.60
C GLN A 203 -4.82 26.39 -6.83
N TYR A 204 -4.90 26.72 -5.53
CA TYR A 204 -6.03 26.30 -4.71
C TYR A 204 -7.32 26.98 -5.11
N ILE A 205 -7.26 28.29 -5.39
CA ILE A 205 -8.45 29.02 -5.80
C ILE A 205 -8.90 28.57 -7.19
N ALA A 206 -7.95 28.30 -8.12
CA ALA A 206 -8.27 27.74 -9.43
C ALA A 206 -9.00 26.39 -9.30
N ILE A 207 -8.47 25.44 -8.53
CA ILE A 207 -9.13 24.15 -8.28
C ILE A 207 -10.51 24.36 -7.67
N PHE A 208 -10.61 25.24 -6.67
CA PHE A 208 -11.85 25.49 -5.95
C PHE A 208 -12.95 26.05 -6.85
N VAL A 209 -12.62 27.00 -7.72
CA VAL A 209 -13.58 27.62 -8.66
C VAL A 209 -13.94 26.66 -9.78
N GLU A 210 -12.95 25.99 -10.38
CA GLU A 210 -13.16 25.14 -11.55
C GLU A 210 -13.85 23.82 -11.23
N THR A 211 -13.54 23.20 -10.07
CA THR A 211 -14.01 21.85 -9.73
C THR A 211 -14.97 21.82 -8.53
N GLY A 212 -15.21 22.95 -7.89
CA GLY A 212 -16.09 23.08 -6.74
C GLY A 212 -15.62 22.31 -5.51
N LEU A 213 -16.54 22.13 -4.56
CA LEU A 213 -16.26 21.41 -3.32
C LEU A 213 -15.84 19.96 -3.58
N PHE A 214 -16.48 19.28 -4.54
CA PHE A 214 -16.19 17.89 -4.86
C PHE A 214 -14.74 17.71 -5.33
N GLY A 215 -14.30 18.46 -6.33
CA GLY A 215 -12.93 18.35 -6.86
C GLY A 215 -11.88 18.80 -5.83
N THR A 216 -12.19 19.83 -5.04
CA THR A 216 -11.31 20.28 -3.95
C THR A 216 -11.12 19.19 -2.90
N LEU A 217 -12.18 18.48 -2.51
CA LEU A 217 -12.09 17.34 -1.58
C LEU A 217 -11.26 16.19 -2.19
N MET A 218 -11.46 15.90 -3.47
CA MET A 218 -10.66 14.87 -4.17
C MET A 218 -9.18 15.25 -4.22
N PHE A 219 -8.87 16.52 -4.49
CA PHE A 219 -7.49 17.02 -4.45
C PHE A 219 -6.89 16.93 -3.05
N ALA A 220 -7.63 17.32 -2.02
CA ALA A 220 -7.21 17.19 -0.63
C ALA A 220 -6.94 15.72 -0.25
N MET A 221 -7.82 14.81 -0.65
CA MET A 221 -7.62 13.36 -0.44
C MET A 221 -6.38 12.85 -1.17
N PHE A 222 -6.11 13.31 -2.40
CA PHE A 222 -4.92 12.96 -3.14
C PHE A 222 -3.64 13.38 -2.39
N ILE A 223 -3.57 14.63 -1.91
CA ILE A 223 -2.44 15.13 -1.12
C ILE A 223 -2.27 14.35 0.19
N LEU A 224 -3.37 14.11 0.91
CA LEU A 224 -3.35 13.32 2.14
C LEU A 224 -2.85 11.90 1.88
N THR A 225 -3.19 11.31 0.74
CA THR A 225 -2.68 10.00 0.33
C THR A 225 -1.16 10.02 0.11
N LEU A 226 -0.64 11.05 -0.58
CA LEU A 226 0.80 11.24 -0.74
C LEU A 226 1.51 11.41 0.61
N ILE A 227 0.98 12.25 1.50
CA ILE A 227 1.52 12.45 2.84
C ILE A 227 1.52 11.12 3.63
N TYR A 228 0.43 10.37 3.57
CA TYR A 228 0.32 9.08 4.24
C TYR A 228 1.30 8.04 3.68
N GLU A 229 1.43 7.94 2.36
CA GLU A 229 2.36 7.00 1.71
C GLU A 229 3.81 7.32 2.11
N TYR A 230 4.18 8.59 2.09
CA TYR A 230 5.55 9.02 2.40
C TYR A 230 5.78 9.45 3.86
N ARG A 231 4.83 9.19 4.79
CA ARG A 231 4.91 9.63 6.20
C ARG A 231 6.17 9.22 6.98
N LYS A 232 6.90 8.23 6.48
CA LYS A 232 8.17 7.77 7.07
C LYS A 232 9.39 8.34 6.35
N ASP A 233 9.20 9.04 5.25
CA ASP A 233 10.24 9.63 4.44
C ASP A 233 10.16 11.15 4.54
N SER A 234 10.95 11.69 5.48
CA SER A 234 10.95 13.13 5.76
C SER A 234 11.41 13.97 4.56
N TYR A 235 12.24 13.39 3.68
CA TYR A 235 12.66 14.09 2.47
C TYR A 235 11.52 14.25 1.47
N ARG A 236 10.79 13.18 1.18
CA ARG A 236 9.61 13.25 0.28
C ARG A 236 8.48 14.08 0.88
N LEU A 237 8.28 14.01 2.20
CA LEU A 237 7.33 14.91 2.87
C LEU A 237 7.71 16.38 2.71
N MET A 238 8.99 16.72 2.81
CA MET A 238 9.48 18.09 2.56
C MET A 238 9.17 18.53 1.12
N ILE A 239 9.40 17.68 0.12
CA ILE A 239 9.11 17.99 -1.29
C ILE A 239 7.61 18.22 -1.51
N ILE A 240 6.74 17.39 -0.92
CA ILE A 240 5.29 17.57 -0.97
C ILE A 240 4.90 18.90 -0.32
N PHE A 241 5.47 19.22 0.84
CA PHE A 241 5.20 20.47 1.53
C PHE A 241 5.63 21.69 0.71
N ILE A 242 6.79 21.63 0.05
CA ILE A 242 7.26 22.71 -0.84
C ILE A 242 6.33 22.88 -2.02
N LEU A 243 5.88 21.80 -2.67
CA LEU A 243 4.87 21.87 -3.73
C LEU A 243 3.61 22.59 -3.24
N MET A 244 3.09 22.17 -2.08
CA MET A 244 1.89 22.78 -1.49
C MET A 244 2.08 24.27 -1.18
N LEU A 245 3.25 24.65 -0.66
CA LEU A 245 3.59 26.05 -0.42
C LEU A 245 3.62 26.87 -1.71
N VAL A 246 4.23 26.33 -2.75
CA VAL A 246 4.36 27.01 -4.04
C VAL A 246 3.01 27.17 -4.73
N CYS A 247 2.08 26.23 -4.57
CA CYS A 247 0.70 26.30 -5.05
C CYS A 247 -0.08 27.53 -4.53
N LEU A 248 0.35 28.12 -3.39
CA LEU A 248 -0.23 29.37 -2.89
C LEU A 248 0.09 30.59 -3.75
N PHE A 249 1.15 30.50 -4.56
CA PHE A 249 1.70 31.65 -5.28
C PHE A 249 1.72 31.49 -6.80
N TYR A 250 1.40 30.30 -7.30
CA TYR A 250 1.43 30.00 -8.73
C TYR A 250 0.65 28.71 -9.06
N ASN A 251 0.16 28.59 -10.31
CA ASN A 251 -0.51 27.39 -10.82
C ASN A 251 0.51 26.33 -11.23
N VAL A 252 1.13 25.69 -10.26
CA VAL A 252 2.28 24.81 -10.46
C VAL A 252 1.92 23.47 -11.08
N LEU A 253 0.71 22.98 -10.81
CA LEU A 253 0.24 21.66 -11.28
C LEU A 253 0.06 21.60 -12.80
N GLU A 254 -0.01 22.76 -13.45
CA GLU A 254 -0.13 22.88 -14.91
C GLU A 254 1.24 22.80 -15.63
N LEU A 255 2.33 22.91 -14.88
CA LEU A 255 3.67 22.93 -15.43
C LEU A 255 4.20 21.50 -15.63
N ALA A 256 4.00 20.94 -16.83
CA ALA A 256 4.33 19.56 -17.16
C ALA A 256 5.76 19.18 -16.79
N VAL A 257 6.75 20.02 -17.11
CA VAL A 257 8.18 19.76 -16.80
C VAL A 257 8.42 19.67 -15.31
N LEU A 258 7.82 20.57 -14.53
CA LEU A 258 7.98 20.61 -13.08
C LEU A 258 7.29 19.44 -12.42
N MET A 259 6.07 19.11 -12.83
CA MET A 259 5.32 17.97 -12.30
C MET A 259 5.97 16.62 -12.66
N THR A 260 6.53 16.51 -13.87
CA THR A 260 7.31 15.32 -14.25
C THR A 260 8.50 15.12 -13.31
N LEU A 261 9.27 16.17 -13.03
CA LEU A 261 10.39 16.10 -12.09
C LEU A 261 9.92 15.78 -10.66
N PHE A 262 8.83 16.39 -10.21
CA PHE A 262 8.24 16.12 -8.91
C PHE A 262 7.87 14.63 -8.74
N TYR A 263 7.14 14.06 -9.70
CA TYR A 263 6.78 12.64 -9.65
C TYR A 263 7.99 11.71 -9.77
N LEU A 264 8.97 12.09 -10.57
CA LEU A 264 10.23 11.36 -10.67
C LEU A 264 10.92 11.28 -9.29
N ILE A 265 11.04 12.41 -8.59
CA ILE A 265 11.63 12.46 -7.23
C ILE A 265 10.83 11.59 -6.24
N LEU A 266 9.50 11.64 -6.29
CA LEU A 266 8.66 10.82 -5.41
C LEU A 266 8.82 9.32 -5.68
N THR A 267 9.02 8.92 -6.92
CA THR A 267 9.08 7.51 -7.32
C THR A 267 10.49 6.92 -7.32
N MET A 268 11.54 7.75 -7.20
CA MET A 268 12.92 7.27 -7.13
C MET A 268 13.14 6.43 -5.87
N ASN A 269 13.52 5.17 -6.06
CA ASN A 269 13.90 4.29 -4.97
C ASN A 269 15.35 4.52 -4.58
N ASN A 270 15.58 4.86 -3.31
CA ASN A 270 16.92 4.93 -2.75
C ASN A 270 17.43 3.51 -2.51
N LYS A 271 18.31 3.01 -3.36
CA LYS A 271 18.92 1.67 -3.19
C LYS A 271 19.54 1.46 -1.79
N ASN A 272 19.82 2.52 -1.05
CA ASN A 272 20.41 2.47 0.29
C ASN A 272 19.38 2.43 1.44
N GLU A 273 18.11 2.82 1.21
CA GLU A 273 17.04 2.69 2.22
C GLU A 273 16.32 1.34 2.16
N GLU A 274 16.41 0.61 1.05
CA GLU A 274 15.97 -0.79 0.97
C GLU A 274 16.78 -1.70 1.91
N THR A 275 17.97 -1.27 2.35
CA THR A 275 18.81 -2.01 3.31
C THR A 275 18.37 -1.86 4.77
N GLU A 276 17.53 -0.89 5.12
CA GLU A 276 17.08 -0.70 6.51
C GLU A 276 15.58 -0.97 6.74
N LYS A 277 14.73 -1.00 5.72
CA LYS A 277 13.28 -1.18 5.85
C LYS A 277 12.69 -2.46 5.23
N GLY A 278 13.41 -3.14 4.40
CA GLY A 278 13.19 -4.54 4.09
C GLY A 278 14.31 -5.29 4.79
N VAL A 279 13.98 -6.20 5.67
CA VAL A 279 14.89 -7.30 5.93
C VAL A 279 15.07 -7.95 4.56
N LYS A 280 16.13 -7.57 3.83
CA LYS A 280 16.70 -8.47 2.85
C LYS A 280 17.13 -9.66 3.66
N LEU A 281 16.23 -10.62 3.78
CA LEU A 281 16.58 -11.99 4.03
C LEU A 281 17.64 -12.28 2.98
N LYS A 282 18.92 -12.19 3.39
CA LYS A 282 20.05 -12.62 2.55
C LYS A 282 19.98 -14.14 2.50
N MET A 283 19.06 -14.67 1.72
CA MET A 283 19.32 -15.95 1.10
C MET A 283 20.64 -15.76 0.33
N LYS A 284 21.59 -16.67 0.50
CA LYS A 284 22.85 -16.63 -0.24
C LYS A 284 22.47 -16.39 -1.70
N LYS A 285 22.98 -15.32 -2.28
CA LYS A 285 22.59 -14.76 -3.60
C LYS A 285 22.57 -15.78 -4.75
N ASN A 286 23.20 -16.93 -4.55
CA ASN A 286 23.31 -18.03 -5.51
C ASN A 286 22.12 -19.00 -5.47
N ASP A 287 21.43 -19.20 -4.30
CA ASP A 287 20.32 -20.18 -4.23
C ASP A 287 18.96 -19.62 -4.67
N THR A 288 18.75 -18.29 -4.57
CA THR A 288 17.45 -17.69 -4.94
C THR A 288 17.26 -17.51 -6.43
N ASN A 289 18.33 -17.39 -7.21
CA ASN A 289 18.22 -17.20 -8.66
C ASN A 289 17.99 -18.51 -9.43
N GLU A 290 18.26 -19.65 -8.80
CA GLU A 290 18.13 -20.97 -9.47
C GLU A 290 16.92 -21.77 -8.97
N ARG A 291 16.47 -21.59 -7.70
CA ARG A 291 15.37 -22.38 -7.13
C ARG A 291 14.01 -21.79 -7.49
N LYS A 292 13.09 -22.62 -7.93
CA LYS A 292 11.73 -22.23 -8.31
C LYS A 292 10.78 -22.24 -7.13
N TYR A 293 9.83 -21.30 -7.13
CA TYR A 293 8.77 -21.12 -6.14
C TYR A 293 7.45 -21.24 -6.87
N ILE A 294 6.67 -22.26 -6.54
CA ILE A 294 5.42 -22.61 -7.22
C ILE A 294 4.25 -22.38 -6.27
N VAL A 295 3.23 -21.65 -6.69
CA VAL A 295 1.96 -21.53 -6.00
C VAL A 295 0.94 -22.33 -6.76
N PHE A 296 0.51 -23.49 -6.19
CA PHE A 296 -0.52 -24.33 -6.78
C PHE A 296 -1.83 -24.08 -6.01
N CYS A 297 -2.83 -23.52 -6.69
CA CYS A 297 -3.99 -22.91 -6.02
C CYS A 297 -5.26 -22.85 -6.89
N GLN A 298 -6.35 -22.41 -6.26
CA GLN A 298 -7.58 -21.96 -6.91
C GLN A 298 -7.69 -20.43 -6.82
N GLU A 299 -8.59 -19.82 -7.62
CA GLU A 299 -8.78 -18.35 -7.60
C GLU A 299 -9.37 -17.87 -6.28
N HIS A 300 -8.56 -17.15 -5.51
CA HIS A 300 -8.94 -16.55 -4.24
C HIS A 300 -7.95 -15.45 -3.81
N TYR A 301 -8.28 -14.63 -2.81
CA TYR A 301 -7.31 -13.67 -2.24
C TYR A 301 -6.29 -14.34 -1.30
N ASN A 302 -6.51 -15.57 -0.82
CA ASN A 302 -5.50 -16.34 -0.07
C ASN A 302 -4.23 -16.59 -0.91
N PRO A 303 -4.29 -17.25 -2.10
CA PRO A 303 -3.08 -17.42 -2.92
C PRO A 303 -2.54 -16.08 -3.44
N LEU A 304 -3.36 -15.05 -3.65
CA LEU A 304 -2.88 -13.71 -3.95
C LEU A 304 -1.94 -13.20 -2.84
N GLY A 305 -2.25 -13.49 -1.58
CA GLY A 305 -1.39 -13.18 -0.43
C GLY A 305 -0.02 -13.86 -0.52
N ILE A 306 0.06 -15.14 -0.91
CA ILE A 306 1.32 -15.86 -1.12
C ILE A 306 2.11 -15.24 -2.26
N ILE A 307 1.46 -15.02 -3.40
CA ILE A 307 2.08 -14.44 -4.61
C ILE A 307 2.69 -13.07 -4.28
N ARG A 308 1.97 -12.22 -3.55
CA ARG A 308 2.46 -10.92 -3.08
C ARG A 308 3.62 -11.06 -2.11
N SER A 309 3.53 -11.97 -1.17
CA SER A 309 4.59 -12.22 -0.18
C SER A 309 5.91 -12.61 -0.86
N LEU A 310 5.87 -13.49 -1.85
CA LEU A 310 7.02 -13.86 -2.66
C LEU A 310 7.49 -12.68 -3.52
N GLY A 311 6.57 -12.01 -4.21
CA GLY A 311 6.86 -10.91 -5.13
C GLY A 311 7.47 -9.68 -4.45
N GLU A 312 7.05 -9.35 -3.24
CA GLU A 312 7.60 -8.24 -2.46
C GLU A 312 9.03 -8.49 -1.97
N CYS A 313 9.47 -9.76 -1.97
CA CYS A 313 10.86 -10.15 -1.75
C CYS A 313 11.68 -10.30 -3.05
N GLY A 314 11.10 -9.93 -4.20
CA GLY A 314 11.79 -9.98 -5.49
C GLY A 314 11.71 -11.34 -6.21
N ILE A 315 11.00 -12.32 -5.64
CA ILE A 315 10.76 -13.62 -6.26
C ILE A 315 9.56 -13.50 -7.20
N LYS A 316 9.71 -13.97 -8.43
CA LYS A 316 8.61 -14.08 -9.38
C LYS A 316 8.08 -15.52 -9.38
N PRO A 317 7.03 -15.84 -8.61
CA PRO A 317 6.55 -17.21 -8.51
C PRO A 317 5.96 -17.71 -9.81
N ILE A 318 6.05 -19.02 -10.00
CA ILE A 318 5.25 -19.77 -10.96
C ILE A 318 3.91 -20.03 -10.30
N VAL A 319 2.82 -19.76 -11.02
CA VAL A 319 1.47 -19.96 -10.51
C VAL A 319 0.77 -21.00 -11.38
N ILE A 320 0.37 -22.11 -10.77
CA ILE A 320 -0.50 -23.12 -11.37
C ILE A 320 -1.86 -22.93 -10.72
N ILE A 321 -2.84 -22.45 -11.49
CA ILE A 321 -4.11 -22.05 -10.94
C ILE A 321 -5.27 -22.71 -11.66
N LYS A 322 -6.13 -23.39 -10.89
CA LYS A 322 -7.40 -23.89 -11.39
C LYS A 322 -8.32 -22.74 -11.74
N LYS A 323 -8.86 -22.78 -12.95
CA LYS A 323 -9.79 -21.76 -13.46
C LYS A 323 -10.98 -21.58 -12.52
N GLY A 324 -11.22 -20.36 -12.11
CA GLY A 324 -12.35 -19.97 -11.27
C GLY A 324 -13.35 -19.09 -12.00
N LYS A 325 -14.49 -18.87 -11.37
CA LYS A 325 -15.54 -17.96 -11.87
C LYS A 325 -15.04 -16.52 -12.03
N TYR A 326 -14.15 -16.10 -11.14
CA TYR A 326 -13.54 -14.75 -11.13
C TYR A 326 -12.03 -14.87 -11.13
N GLN A 327 -11.36 -14.01 -11.87
CA GLN A 327 -9.90 -13.93 -11.92
C GLN A 327 -9.42 -12.87 -10.94
N LEU A 328 -8.67 -13.27 -9.92
CA LEU A 328 -8.12 -12.40 -8.89
C LEU A 328 -6.63 -12.65 -8.70
N ALA A 329 -6.25 -13.83 -8.20
CA ALA A 329 -4.88 -14.19 -7.94
C ALA A 329 -4.05 -14.27 -9.22
N SER A 330 -4.62 -14.82 -10.29
CA SER A 330 -4.00 -14.92 -11.62
C SER A 330 -3.67 -13.56 -12.26
N LYS A 331 -4.15 -12.45 -11.72
CA LYS A 331 -3.90 -11.10 -12.25
C LYS A 331 -2.78 -10.35 -11.54
N SER A 332 -2.17 -10.92 -10.51
CA SER A 332 -1.07 -10.24 -9.81
C SER A 332 0.11 -9.93 -10.74
N LYS A 333 0.67 -8.73 -10.62
CA LYS A 333 1.87 -8.30 -11.37
C LYS A 333 3.13 -9.06 -10.97
N TYR A 334 3.10 -9.73 -9.82
CA TYR A 334 4.27 -10.44 -9.29
C TYR A 334 4.49 -11.82 -9.90
N ILE A 335 3.55 -12.33 -10.67
CA ILE A 335 3.63 -13.65 -11.31
C ILE A 335 4.76 -13.65 -12.36
N GLY A 336 5.64 -14.64 -12.28
CA GLY A 336 6.70 -14.90 -13.26
C GLY A 336 6.20 -15.71 -14.45
N LYS A 337 5.53 -16.84 -14.16
CA LYS A 337 4.91 -17.73 -15.17
C LYS A 337 3.54 -18.17 -14.66
N LEU A 338 2.55 -18.16 -15.51
CA LEU A 338 1.16 -18.50 -15.17
C LEU A 338 0.69 -19.70 -16.02
N HIS A 339 0.21 -20.74 -15.34
CA HIS A 339 -0.49 -21.86 -15.93
C HIS A 339 -1.93 -21.85 -15.42
N ILE A 340 -2.89 -21.68 -16.32
CA ILE A 340 -4.32 -21.79 -16.02
C ILE A 340 -4.76 -23.18 -16.45
N VAL A 341 -5.35 -23.95 -15.53
CA VAL A 341 -5.77 -25.33 -15.74
C VAL A 341 -7.24 -25.51 -15.41
N ASP A 342 -7.89 -26.48 -16.04
CA ASP A 342 -9.31 -26.74 -15.80
C ASP A 342 -9.51 -27.67 -14.58
N THR A 343 -8.63 -28.61 -14.34
CA THR A 343 -8.68 -29.54 -13.22
C THR A 343 -7.41 -29.51 -12.36
N ILE A 344 -7.47 -30.09 -11.18
CA ILE A 344 -6.29 -30.26 -10.30
C ILE A 344 -5.32 -31.28 -10.92
N ASP A 345 -5.84 -32.30 -11.60
CA ASP A 345 -5.03 -33.31 -12.30
C ASP A 345 -4.20 -32.67 -13.42
N ASP A 346 -4.79 -31.82 -14.26
CA ASP A 346 -4.05 -31.07 -15.29
C ASP A 346 -2.93 -30.22 -14.66
N GLY A 347 -3.23 -29.58 -13.50
CA GLY A 347 -2.25 -28.80 -12.76
C GLY A 347 -1.09 -29.66 -12.23
N TYR A 348 -1.40 -30.86 -11.77
CA TYR A 348 -0.38 -31.84 -11.34
C TYR A 348 0.47 -32.35 -12.50
N GLU A 349 -0.13 -32.60 -13.66
CA GLU A 349 0.64 -32.96 -14.87
C GLU A 349 1.61 -31.85 -15.28
N VAL A 350 1.16 -30.59 -15.30
CA VAL A 350 2.04 -29.43 -15.54
C VAL A 350 3.16 -29.38 -14.51
N LEU A 351 2.85 -29.56 -13.21
CA LEU A 351 3.81 -29.57 -12.12
C LEU A 351 4.91 -30.62 -12.36
N MET A 352 4.52 -31.85 -12.66
CA MET A 352 5.45 -32.97 -12.84
C MET A 352 6.26 -32.88 -14.14
N LYS A 353 5.60 -32.51 -15.25
CA LYS A 353 6.22 -32.43 -16.57
C LYS A 353 7.23 -31.29 -16.66
N GLU A 354 6.86 -30.09 -16.18
CA GLU A 354 7.69 -28.91 -16.36
C GLU A 354 8.69 -28.68 -15.21
N TYR A 355 8.37 -29.16 -14.00
CA TYR A 355 9.17 -28.82 -12.79
C TYR A 355 9.66 -30.03 -12.00
N GLY A 356 9.22 -31.25 -12.35
CA GLY A 356 9.60 -32.48 -11.63
C GLY A 356 11.03 -32.95 -11.83
N LYS A 357 11.76 -32.33 -12.76
CA LYS A 357 13.19 -32.68 -13.10
C LYS A 357 14.16 -31.55 -12.75
N GLU A 358 13.73 -30.56 -11.96
CA GLU A 358 14.58 -29.43 -11.56
C GLU A 358 15.76 -29.91 -10.71
N LYS A 359 16.94 -29.36 -10.95
CA LYS A 359 18.17 -29.69 -10.19
C LYS A 359 18.04 -29.37 -8.70
N LEU A 360 17.40 -28.23 -8.38
CA LEU A 360 17.06 -27.80 -7.02
C LEU A 360 15.58 -28.01 -6.79
N LYS A 361 15.19 -28.86 -5.83
CA LYS A 361 13.76 -29.11 -5.50
C LYS A 361 12.97 -27.80 -5.37
N PRO A 362 11.98 -27.50 -6.25
CA PRO A 362 11.14 -26.33 -6.12
C PRO A 362 10.30 -26.37 -4.83
N PHE A 363 9.98 -25.19 -4.31
CA PHE A 363 8.98 -25.05 -3.26
C PHE A 363 7.57 -25.04 -3.86
N ILE A 364 6.64 -25.76 -3.23
CA ILE A 364 5.21 -25.71 -3.56
C ILE A 364 4.45 -25.14 -2.37
N TYR A 365 3.68 -24.09 -2.61
CA TYR A 365 2.77 -23.48 -1.66
C TYR A 365 1.34 -23.76 -2.06
N THR A 366 0.51 -24.11 -1.10
CA THR A 366 -0.92 -24.32 -1.29
C THR A 366 -1.74 -23.44 -0.35
N SER A 367 -2.97 -23.15 -0.71
CA SER A 367 -3.86 -22.23 0.00
C SER A 367 -5.28 -22.75 0.20
N ASP A 368 -5.54 -23.99 -0.21
CA ASP A 368 -6.83 -24.65 -0.04
C ASP A 368 -6.65 -26.14 0.31
N ASP A 369 -7.65 -26.69 0.98
CA ASP A 369 -7.59 -28.06 1.50
C ASP A 369 -7.61 -29.10 0.40
N THR A 370 -8.30 -28.84 -0.71
CA THR A 370 -8.42 -29.82 -1.80
C THR A 370 -7.07 -30.08 -2.48
N ILE A 371 -6.34 -29.02 -2.85
CA ILE A 371 -5.01 -29.16 -3.47
C ILE A 371 -4.01 -29.70 -2.45
N THR A 372 -4.06 -29.24 -1.20
CA THR A 372 -3.15 -29.72 -0.16
C THR A 372 -3.34 -31.22 0.10
N SER A 373 -4.58 -31.69 0.22
CA SER A 373 -4.91 -33.11 0.34
C SER A 373 -4.49 -33.89 -0.91
N TYR A 374 -4.72 -33.34 -2.10
CA TYR A 374 -4.32 -33.99 -3.36
C TYR A 374 -2.80 -34.24 -3.39
N LEU A 375 -1.98 -33.23 -3.07
CA LEU A 375 -0.52 -33.36 -3.02
C LEU A 375 -0.05 -34.29 -1.92
N ASP A 376 -0.70 -34.30 -0.75
CA ASP A 376 -0.44 -35.23 0.35
C ASP A 376 -0.65 -36.70 -0.06
N LEU A 377 -1.71 -36.98 -0.82
CA LEU A 377 -1.98 -38.29 -1.38
C LEU A 377 -0.98 -38.71 -2.47
N LYS A 378 -0.24 -37.76 -3.05
CA LYS A 378 0.85 -37.97 -4.01
C LYS A 378 2.24 -37.86 -3.36
N TYR A 379 2.33 -37.93 -2.03
CA TYR A 379 3.56 -37.73 -1.24
C TYR A 379 4.77 -38.53 -1.79
N ASP A 380 4.60 -39.82 -2.08
CA ASP A 380 5.70 -40.70 -2.52
C ASP A 380 6.25 -40.31 -3.91
N GLU A 381 5.41 -39.73 -4.75
CA GLU A 381 5.81 -39.23 -6.10
C GLU A 381 6.52 -37.87 -6.02
N LEU A 382 6.23 -37.07 -4.95
CA LEU A 382 6.67 -35.66 -4.83
C LEU A 382 7.87 -35.48 -3.90
N LYS A 383 8.03 -36.26 -2.84
CA LYS A 383 9.01 -36.06 -1.75
C LYS A 383 10.47 -35.92 -2.21
N ASP A 384 10.84 -36.58 -3.31
CA ASP A 384 12.20 -36.52 -3.84
C ASP A 384 12.40 -35.41 -4.88
N LYS A 385 11.31 -34.79 -5.36
CA LYS A 385 11.29 -33.77 -6.41
C LYS A 385 10.99 -32.36 -5.92
N PHE A 386 10.22 -32.21 -4.85
CA PHE A 386 9.71 -30.94 -4.38
C PHE A 386 9.84 -30.78 -2.85
N ILE A 387 9.80 -29.55 -2.39
CA ILE A 387 9.59 -29.18 -0.99
C ILE A 387 8.17 -28.61 -0.87
N PHE A 388 7.29 -29.29 -0.15
CA PHE A 388 5.87 -28.97 -0.05
C PHE A 388 5.33 -29.29 1.35
N TYR A 389 4.13 -28.84 1.68
CA TYR A 389 3.51 -29.12 2.98
C TYR A 389 3.22 -30.61 3.11
N ASN A 390 3.77 -31.24 4.14
CA ASN A 390 3.67 -32.67 4.36
C ASN A 390 3.77 -33.06 5.82
N ALA A 391 3.47 -34.30 6.15
CA ALA A 391 3.63 -34.91 7.46
C ALA A 391 4.53 -36.18 7.43
N GLY A 392 5.43 -36.25 6.47
CA GLY A 392 6.43 -37.32 6.31
C GLY A 392 5.85 -38.66 5.83
N LYS A 393 4.56 -38.76 5.52
CA LYS A 393 3.89 -39.98 5.05
C LYS A 393 2.67 -39.64 4.20
N LYS A 394 2.43 -40.43 3.16
CA LYS A 394 1.25 -40.34 2.29
C LYS A 394 -0.04 -40.35 3.08
N GLY A 395 -0.89 -39.36 2.87
CA GLY A 395 -2.24 -39.25 3.44
C GLY A 395 -2.29 -38.82 4.91
N GLU A 396 -1.15 -38.49 5.54
CA GLU A 396 -1.13 -38.13 6.97
C GLU A 396 -1.64 -36.69 7.19
N VAL A 397 -1.37 -35.74 6.30
CA VAL A 397 -1.99 -34.40 6.33
C VAL A 397 -3.51 -34.51 6.15
N THR A 398 -3.94 -35.25 5.14
CA THR A 398 -5.36 -35.50 4.83
C THR A 398 -6.10 -36.15 6.01
N LYS A 399 -5.47 -37.07 6.73
CA LYS A 399 -6.02 -37.70 7.93
C LYS A 399 -6.36 -36.67 9.02
N TYR A 400 -5.49 -35.68 9.24
CA TYR A 400 -5.71 -34.65 10.26
C TYR A 400 -6.54 -33.44 9.75
N MET A 401 -6.86 -33.36 8.48
CA MET A 401 -7.92 -32.49 7.97
C MET A 401 -9.33 -33.03 8.35
N ASN A 402 -9.41 -34.27 8.78
CA ASN A 402 -10.63 -34.85 9.32
C ASN A 402 -10.86 -34.31 10.75
N LYS A 403 -12.05 -33.68 10.95
CA LYS A 403 -12.38 -33.00 12.22
C LYS A 403 -12.39 -33.91 13.44
N GLU A 404 -12.81 -35.15 13.29
CA GLU A 404 -12.79 -36.11 14.38
C GLU A 404 -11.36 -36.41 14.82
N ASN A 405 -10.45 -36.66 13.88
CA ASN A 405 -9.07 -37.00 14.17
C ASN A 405 -8.32 -35.87 14.87
N ILE A 406 -8.52 -34.63 14.34
CA ILE A 406 -7.82 -33.43 14.87
C ILE A 406 -8.36 -33.03 16.26
N ILE A 407 -9.68 -33.18 16.52
CA ILE A 407 -10.26 -32.90 17.83
C ILE A 407 -9.70 -33.87 18.85
N LYS A 408 -9.70 -35.19 18.57
CA LYS A 408 -9.12 -36.22 19.46
C LYS A 408 -7.64 -35.94 19.73
N LEU A 409 -6.89 -35.47 18.75
CA LEU A 409 -5.50 -35.11 18.96
C LEU A 409 -5.36 -33.86 19.84
N ALA A 410 -6.18 -32.83 19.61
CA ALA A 410 -6.19 -31.59 20.39
C ALA A 410 -6.48 -31.87 21.87
N GLU A 411 -7.43 -32.76 22.20
CA GLU A 411 -7.73 -33.22 23.56
C GLU A 411 -6.51 -33.88 24.20
N LYS A 412 -5.86 -34.81 23.51
CA LYS A 412 -4.64 -35.49 23.98
C LYS A 412 -3.49 -34.51 24.25
N CYS A 413 -3.44 -33.39 23.50
CA CYS A 413 -2.45 -32.33 23.70
C CYS A 413 -2.83 -31.33 24.78
N GLY A 414 -4.00 -31.51 25.45
CA GLY A 414 -4.46 -30.67 26.55
C GLY A 414 -5.13 -29.37 26.12
N LEU A 415 -5.64 -29.27 24.88
CA LEU A 415 -6.49 -28.18 24.46
C LEU A 415 -7.93 -28.40 24.92
N ASN A 416 -8.62 -27.33 25.24
CA ASN A 416 -10.04 -27.37 25.53
C ASN A 416 -10.82 -27.55 24.22
N THR A 417 -11.60 -28.62 24.10
CA THR A 417 -12.37 -28.96 22.91
C THR A 417 -13.86 -28.87 23.18
N ILE A 418 -14.66 -28.78 22.13
CA ILE A 418 -16.11 -28.79 22.24
C ILE A 418 -16.60 -30.24 22.27
N LYS A 419 -17.37 -30.62 23.30
CA LYS A 419 -17.94 -31.96 23.40
C LYS A 419 -18.65 -32.32 22.08
N THR A 420 -18.23 -33.45 21.51
CA THR A 420 -18.61 -33.84 20.15
C THR A 420 -19.08 -35.31 20.16
N TRP A 421 -20.23 -35.57 19.55
CA TRP A 421 -20.76 -36.90 19.33
C TRP A 421 -20.69 -37.25 17.84
N LYS A 422 -20.28 -38.46 17.52
CA LYS A 422 -20.34 -39.01 16.16
C LYS A 422 -21.58 -39.89 16.04
N LEU A 423 -22.48 -39.51 15.17
CA LEU A 423 -23.68 -40.28 14.87
C LEU A 423 -23.49 -41.08 13.59
N THR A 424 -23.52 -42.39 13.64
CA THR A 424 -23.35 -43.31 12.50
C THR A 424 -24.69 -43.85 11.96
N SER A 425 -25.74 -43.80 12.74
CA SER A 425 -27.07 -44.33 12.41
C SER A 425 -28.20 -43.33 12.63
N LYS A 426 -27.92 -42.05 12.76
CA LYS A 426 -28.85 -41.00 13.17
C LYS A 426 -29.54 -41.25 14.52
N LYS A 427 -29.08 -42.24 15.30
CA LYS A 427 -29.55 -42.49 16.64
C LYS A 427 -28.92 -41.48 17.59
N ILE A 428 -29.74 -40.77 18.36
CA ILE A 428 -29.31 -39.76 19.30
C ILE A 428 -28.86 -40.47 20.60
N PRO A 429 -27.64 -40.21 21.11
CA PRO A 429 -27.18 -40.75 22.41
C PRO A 429 -27.96 -40.17 23.58
N ASP A 430 -28.07 -40.94 24.67
CA ASP A 430 -28.78 -40.53 25.87
C ASP A 430 -28.10 -39.37 26.61
N ASP A 431 -26.77 -39.23 26.43
CA ASP A 431 -25.97 -38.14 27.01
C ASP A 431 -25.89 -36.87 26.15
N MET A 432 -26.78 -36.74 25.16
CA MET A 432 -26.83 -35.57 24.29
C MET A 432 -27.15 -34.30 25.07
N GLU A 433 -26.33 -33.24 24.86
CA GLU A 433 -26.52 -31.94 25.49
C GLU A 433 -27.10 -30.92 24.47
N TYR A 434 -28.03 -30.08 24.96
CA TYR A 434 -28.65 -29.02 24.18
C TYR A 434 -28.37 -27.63 24.76
N PRO A 435 -28.28 -26.58 23.92
CA PRO A 435 -28.34 -26.62 22.45
C PRO A 435 -27.12 -27.31 21.85
N CYS A 436 -27.32 -27.94 20.69
CA CYS A 436 -26.25 -28.59 19.92
C CYS A 436 -26.22 -28.10 18.45
N LEU A 437 -25.13 -28.42 17.77
CA LEU A 437 -24.85 -28.00 16.37
C LEU A 437 -24.45 -29.23 15.55
N THR A 438 -25.16 -29.49 14.43
CA THR A 438 -24.73 -30.50 13.46
C THR A 438 -23.56 -29.99 12.62
N LYS A 439 -22.60 -30.85 12.26
CA LYS A 439 -21.44 -30.52 11.40
C LYS A 439 -21.09 -31.68 10.47
N ALA A 440 -20.73 -31.36 9.22
CA ALA A 440 -20.13 -32.33 8.32
C ALA A 440 -18.75 -32.78 8.82
N ILE A 441 -18.41 -34.06 8.64
CA ILE A 441 -17.12 -34.64 9.09
C ILE A 441 -15.95 -34.11 8.22
N ILE A 442 -16.20 -33.91 6.92
CA ILE A 442 -15.21 -33.49 5.95
C ILE A 442 -15.68 -32.21 5.25
N SER A 443 -14.88 -31.17 5.28
CA SER A 443 -15.18 -29.84 4.71
C SER A 443 -15.10 -29.77 3.18
N THR A 444 -14.65 -30.82 2.51
CA THR A 444 -14.43 -30.84 1.04
C THR A 444 -15.66 -31.23 0.21
N LYS A 445 -16.80 -31.56 0.84
CA LYS A 445 -18.05 -31.84 0.13
C LYS A 445 -18.83 -30.55 -0.12
N ASP A 446 -19.43 -30.41 -1.31
CA ASP A 446 -20.02 -29.17 -1.84
C ASP A 446 -21.15 -28.53 -1.01
N ASN A 447 -21.76 -29.20 -0.07
CA ASN A 447 -22.91 -28.73 0.74
C ASN A 447 -22.64 -28.61 2.26
N TRP A 448 -21.40 -28.64 2.71
CA TRP A 448 -21.05 -28.70 4.13
C TRP A 448 -21.61 -27.56 5.01
N LYS A 449 -21.85 -26.36 4.44
CA LYS A 449 -22.46 -25.23 5.19
C LYS A 449 -23.96 -25.42 5.43
N ALA A 450 -24.66 -26.12 4.55
CA ALA A 450 -26.08 -26.42 4.69
C ALA A 450 -26.33 -27.44 5.82
N ASP A 451 -25.34 -28.25 6.17
CA ASP A 451 -25.42 -29.27 7.22
C ASP A 451 -25.15 -28.73 8.63
N SER A 452 -24.88 -27.44 8.77
CA SER A 452 -24.60 -26.81 10.08
C SER A 452 -25.88 -26.18 10.64
N ILE A 453 -26.62 -26.96 11.43
CA ILE A 453 -27.94 -26.61 12.00
C ILE A 453 -27.83 -26.56 13.51
N VAL A 454 -28.22 -25.45 14.14
CA VAL A 454 -28.35 -25.33 15.60
C VAL A 454 -29.68 -25.95 16.02
N CYS A 455 -29.63 -26.83 16.99
CA CYS A 455 -30.78 -27.56 17.54
C CYS A 455 -30.89 -27.31 19.04
N ASN A 456 -32.01 -26.75 19.50
CA ASN A 456 -32.22 -26.39 20.91
C ASN A 456 -32.77 -27.55 21.74
N ASN A 457 -33.26 -28.62 21.10
CA ASN A 457 -33.86 -29.77 21.72
C ASN A 457 -33.76 -31.00 20.81
N GLU A 458 -34.14 -32.15 21.31
CA GLU A 458 -34.09 -33.43 20.60
C GLU A 458 -34.98 -33.45 19.35
N LYS A 459 -36.16 -32.81 19.38
CA LYS A 459 -37.11 -32.79 18.27
C LYS A 459 -36.48 -32.01 17.07
N GLU A 460 -35.82 -30.89 17.35
CA GLU A 460 -35.09 -30.11 16.33
C GLU A 460 -33.91 -30.89 15.76
N LEU A 461 -33.16 -31.60 16.61
CA LEU A 461 -32.05 -32.44 16.17
C LEU A 461 -32.55 -33.60 15.29
N LYS A 462 -33.62 -34.31 15.66
CA LYS A 462 -34.24 -35.35 14.82
C LYS A 462 -34.62 -34.77 13.43
N SER A 463 -35.26 -33.61 13.42
CA SER A 463 -35.64 -32.93 12.15
C SER A 463 -34.39 -32.55 11.29
N ALA A 464 -33.32 -32.04 11.90
CA ALA A 464 -32.07 -31.72 11.24
C ALA A 464 -31.40 -32.97 10.65
N LEU A 465 -31.32 -34.07 11.43
CA LEU A 465 -30.72 -35.32 10.99
C LEU A 465 -31.47 -35.95 9.82
N ASN A 466 -32.79 -35.74 9.71
CA ASN A 466 -33.59 -36.24 8.60
C ASN A 466 -33.30 -35.47 7.29
N LYS A 467 -32.87 -34.22 7.39
CA LYS A 467 -32.53 -33.37 6.22
C LYS A 467 -31.13 -33.61 5.69
N ILE A 468 -30.24 -34.22 6.49
CA ILE A 468 -28.84 -34.45 6.15
C ILE A 468 -28.70 -35.85 5.53
N ASP A 469 -28.23 -35.91 4.28
CA ASP A 469 -28.07 -37.19 3.54
C ASP A 469 -26.87 -38.04 3.99
N SER A 470 -25.96 -37.48 4.79
CA SER A 470 -24.77 -38.20 5.26
C SER A 470 -25.13 -39.30 6.27
N LYS A 471 -24.52 -40.47 6.11
CA LYS A 471 -24.65 -41.60 7.08
C LYS A 471 -23.88 -41.33 8.38
N GLU A 472 -22.88 -40.46 8.32
CA GLU A 472 -22.04 -40.10 9.50
C GLU A 472 -22.11 -38.57 9.68
N ILE A 473 -22.50 -38.14 10.87
CA ILE A 473 -22.68 -36.71 11.20
C ILE A 473 -21.99 -36.45 12.55
N LEU A 474 -21.29 -35.33 12.65
CA LEU A 474 -20.83 -34.82 13.94
C LEU A 474 -21.91 -33.91 14.53
N VAL A 475 -22.21 -34.10 15.80
CA VAL A 475 -23.03 -33.20 16.60
C VAL A 475 -22.15 -32.66 17.73
N GLN A 476 -22.08 -31.35 17.85
CA GLN A 476 -21.27 -30.67 18.87
C GLN A 476 -22.18 -29.90 19.83
N LYS A 477 -21.80 -29.83 21.11
CA LYS A 477 -22.41 -28.89 22.06
C LYS A 477 -22.33 -27.48 21.48
N TYR A 478 -23.45 -26.77 21.42
CA TYR A 478 -23.47 -25.42 20.94
C TYR A 478 -22.93 -24.44 21.99
N ILE A 479 -21.86 -23.73 21.67
CA ILE A 479 -21.30 -22.65 22.48
C ILE A 479 -21.60 -21.32 21.81
N LYS A 480 -22.29 -20.44 22.55
CA LYS A 480 -22.55 -19.10 22.05
C LYS A 480 -21.24 -18.34 21.92
N LYS A 481 -20.87 -18.10 20.70
CA LYS A 481 -19.63 -17.44 20.31
C LYS A 481 -19.63 -15.95 20.69
N LYS A 482 -18.61 -15.50 21.46
CA LYS A 482 -18.30 -14.08 21.66
C LYS A 482 -17.34 -13.59 20.59
N ASN A 483 -16.37 -14.41 20.22
CA ASN A 483 -15.40 -14.11 19.16
C ASN A 483 -14.78 -15.40 18.61
N GLU A 484 -13.88 -15.27 17.66
CA GLU A 484 -12.94 -16.30 17.26
C GLU A 484 -11.52 -15.76 17.38
N PHE A 485 -10.60 -16.65 17.64
CA PHE A 485 -9.17 -16.38 17.79
C PHE A 485 -8.41 -17.35 16.89
N ALA A 486 -7.42 -16.83 16.16
CA ALA A 486 -6.57 -17.70 15.36
C ALA A 486 -5.09 -17.34 15.52
N VAL A 487 -4.24 -18.36 15.36
CA VAL A 487 -2.78 -18.26 15.42
C VAL A 487 -2.20 -18.75 14.11
N ASN A 488 -1.34 -17.94 13.49
CA ASN A 488 -0.71 -18.25 12.21
C ASN A 488 0.79 -18.45 12.38
N GLY A 489 1.33 -19.46 11.71
CA GLY A 489 2.73 -19.81 11.78
C GLY A 489 3.16 -20.85 10.75
N PHE A 490 4.27 -21.52 11.03
CA PHE A 490 4.72 -22.69 10.29
C PHE A 490 5.49 -23.65 11.20
N SER A 491 5.60 -24.90 10.80
CA SER A 491 6.43 -25.90 11.44
C SER A 491 7.45 -26.52 10.48
N ILE A 492 8.56 -27.02 11.04
CA ILE A 492 9.64 -27.71 10.36
C ILE A 492 10.14 -28.89 11.24
N ASN A 493 11.13 -29.63 10.76
CA ASN A 493 11.80 -30.72 11.49
C ASN A 493 10.80 -31.74 12.04
N LYS A 494 9.85 -32.17 11.18
CA LYS A 494 8.76 -33.10 11.53
C LYS A 494 7.90 -32.55 12.67
N GLY A 495 7.57 -31.27 12.62
CA GLY A 495 6.71 -30.60 13.58
C GLY A 495 7.32 -30.25 14.94
N LYS A 496 8.62 -30.58 15.16
CA LYS A 496 9.30 -30.30 16.44
C LYS A 496 9.58 -28.82 16.67
N ASP A 497 9.82 -28.08 15.60
CA ASP A 497 10.14 -26.66 15.62
C ASP A 497 8.99 -25.86 15.00
N VAL A 498 8.36 -24.98 15.79
CA VAL A 498 7.23 -24.17 15.33
C VAL A 498 7.53 -22.68 15.48
N PHE A 499 7.19 -21.91 14.48
CA PHE A 499 7.29 -20.46 14.47
C PHE A 499 5.90 -19.83 14.35
N TYR A 500 5.51 -19.01 15.32
CA TYR A 500 4.24 -18.29 15.32
C TYR A 500 4.48 -16.82 14.99
N ALA A 501 3.88 -16.35 13.92
CA ALA A 501 4.07 -14.98 13.42
C ALA A 501 3.08 -13.98 14.04
N PHE A 502 1.83 -14.37 14.18
CA PHE A 502 0.78 -13.50 14.72
C PHE A 502 -0.43 -14.29 15.21
N SER A 503 -1.25 -13.60 15.99
CA SER A 503 -2.62 -14.00 16.31
C SER A 503 -3.61 -12.95 15.84
N LEU A 504 -4.87 -13.33 15.74
CA LEU A 504 -5.95 -12.43 15.36
C LEU A 504 -7.22 -12.66 16.20
N ASN A 505 -8.00 -11.58 16.32
CA ASN A 505 -9.40 -11.60 16.75
C ASN A 505 -10.22 -10.79 15.79
N TYR A 506 -11.49 -11.13 15.61
CA TYR A 506 -12.37 -10.37 14.74
C TYR A 506 -12.93 -9.13 15.46
N LEU A 507 -13.00 -8.02 14.75
CA LEU A 507 -13.64 -6.77 15.19
C LEU A 507 -15.12 -6.72 14.80
N SER A 508 -15.53 -7.62 13.91
CA SER A 508 -16.92 -7.88 13.56
C SER A 508 -17.03 -9.36 13.25
N ILE A 509 -17.92 -10.03 13.96
CA ILE A 509 -18.23 -11.46 13.80
C ILE A 509 -19.62 -11.62 13.19
N ASN A 510 -19.81 -12.74 12.52
CA ASN A 510 -21.13 -13.21 12.08
C ASN A 510 -21.53 -14.41 12.94
N ASP A 511 -22.82 -14.55 13.26
CA ASP A 511 -23.30 -15.61 14.13
C ASP A 511 -22.98 -17.00 13.59
N ASN A 512 -23.07 -17.18 12.26
CA ASN A 512 -22.90 -18.47 11.58
C ASN A 512 -21.62 -18.57 10.74
N ALA A 513 -20.71 -17.60 10.83
CA ALA A 513 -19.45 -17.57 10.06
C ALA A 513 -18.36 -16.78 10.79
N PHE A 514 -17.12 -16.90 10.30
CA PHE A 514 -16.03 -16.04 10.75
C PHE A 514 -16.23 -14.59 10.26
N GLY A 515 -15.53 -13.65 10.88
CA GLY A 515 -15.53 -12.25 10.46
C GLY A 515 -14.58 -12.00 9.28
N ASN A 516 -14.69 -10.80 8.69
CA ASN A 516 -13.81 -10.35 7.61
C ASN A 516 -13.07 -9.06 7.95
N TYR A 517 -13.31 -8.51 9.14
CA TYR A 517 -12.66 -7.33 9.70
C TYR A 517 -12.07 -7.70 11.06
N MET A 518 -10.76 -7.57 11.22
CA MET A 518 -10.02 -8.14 12.34
C MET A 518 -8.89 -7.24 12.84
N ILE A 519 -8.39 -7.54 14.01
CA ILE A 519 -7.16 -6.99 14.58
C ILE A 519 -6.09 -8.07 14.63
N ILE A 520 -4.92 -7.74 14.06
CA ILE A 520 -3.72 -8.58 14.06
C ILE A 520 -2.84 -8.17 15.22
N LYS A 521 -2.40 -9.14 16.03
CA LYS A 521 -1.61 -8.95 17.26
C LYS A 521 -0.41 -9.88 17.29
N ASN A 522 0.57 -9.58 18.13
CA ASN A 522 1.61 -10.55 18.46
C ASN A 522 0.96 -11.74 19.18
N PHE A 523 1.42 -12.94 18.89
CA PHE A 523 1.07 -14.12 19.67
C PHE A 523 1.99 -14.19 20.90
N ASP A 524 1.43 -14.13 22.08
CA ASP A 524 2.18 -14.13 23.34
C ASP A 524 1.36 -14.90 24.41
N ASN A 525 1.22 -16.23 24.20
CA ASN A 525 0.61 -17.14 25.15
C ASN A 525 1.45 -18.41 25.21
N LYS A 526 2.36 -18.46 26.19
CA LYS A 526 3.34 -19.56 26.35
C LYS A 526 2.73 -20.90 26.69
N GLU A 527 1.60 -20.93 27.41
CA GLU A 527 0.89 -22.17 27.74
C GLU A 527 0.24 -22.74 26.46
N LEU A 528 -0.48 -21.90 25.73
CA LEU A 528 -1.10 -22.30 24.47
C LEU A 528 -0.02 -22.73 23.46
N GLU A 529 1.08 -21.98 23.35
CA GLU A 529 2.22 -22.33 22.48
C GLU A 529 2.72 -23.74 22.74
N LYS A 530 2.91 -24.14 24.01
CA LYS A 530 3.35 -25.51 24.38
C LYS A 530 2.36 -26.59 23.93
N LYS A 531 1.06 -26.32 24.06
CA LYS A 531 0.01 -27.25 23.64
C LYS A 531 -0.04 -27.39 22.13
N LEU A 532 0.07 -26.27 21.40
CA LEU A 532 0.11 -26.24 19.94
C LEU A 532 1.36 -26.96 19.36
N ASN A 533 2.53 -26.75 19.98
CA ASN A 533 3.75 -27.44 19.56
C ASN A 533 3.60 -28.96 19.63
N LYS A 534 2.95 -29.50 20.66
CA LYS A 534 2.64 -30.94 20.78
C LYS A 534 1.78 -31.43 19.61
N ILE A 535 0.79 -30.64 19.15
CA ILE A 535 -0.05 -31.01 18.01
C ILE A 535 0.81 -31.21 16.76
N PHE A 536 1.64 -30.21 16.43
CA PHE A 536 2.47 -30.28 15.22
C PHE A 536 3.51 -31.39 15.28
N GLU A 537 4.10 -31.65 16.46
CA GLU A 537 5.02 -32.75 16.67
C GLU A 537 4.32 -34.11 16.50
N CYS A 538 3.10 -34.29 17.02
CA CYS A 538 2.31 -35.51 16.83
C CYS A 538 1.93 -35.73 15.35
N ILE A 539 1.54 -34.68 14.64
CA ILE A 539 1.22 -34.75 13.23
C ILE A 539 2.49 -34.97 12.39
N LYS A 540 3.65 -34.52 12.90
CA LYS A 540 4.93 -34.40 12.17
C LYS A 540 4.85 -33.44 10.97
N PHE A 541 4.05 -32.40 11.12
CA PHE A 541 3.77 -31.47 10.02
C PHE A 541 4.95 -30.55 9.71
N GLU A 542 5.22 -30.36 8.42
CA GLU A 542 6.19 -29.41 7.88
C GLU A 542 5.47 -28.50 6.87
N GLY A 543 5.14 -27.30 7.26
CA GLY A 543 4.38 -26.37 6.40
C GLY A 543 3.88 -25.16 7.11
N ILE A 544 3.28 -24.24 6.37
CA ILE A 544 2.54 -23.09 6.92
C ILE A 544 1.21 -23.59 7.46
N CYS A 545 0.79 -23.03 8.59
CA CYS A 545 -0.41 -23.47 9.31
C CYS A 545 -1.13 -22.32 10.00
N GLU A 546 -2.39 -22.59 10.32
CA GLU A 546 -3.23 -21.76 11.18
C GLU A 546 -3.98 -22.66 12.15
N VAL A 547 -4.14 -22.21 13.39
CA VAL A 547 -4.96 -22.88 14.39
C VAL A 547 -6.07 -21.95 14.82
N GLU A 548 -7.31 -22.43 14.79
CA GLU A 548 -8.50 -21.64 15.06
C GLU A 548 -9.20 -22.08 16.35
N PHE A 549 -9.71 -21.09 17.07
CA PHE A 549 -10.43 -21.26 18.34
C PHE A 549 -11.71 -20.44 18.36
N LEU A 550 -12.75 -21.01 18.97
CA LEU A 550 -13.91 -20.26 19.40
C LEU A 550 -13.60 -19.63 20.76
N VAL A 551 -14.01 -18.39 20.95
CA VAL A 551 -13.96 -17.66 22.21
C VAL A 551 -15.37 -17.54 22.76
N ASP A 552 -15.61 -18.03 23.96
CA ASP A 552 -16.91 -17.96 24.63
C ASP A 552 -17.11 -16.64 25.41
N LYS A 553 -18.24 -16.52 26.10
CA LYS A 553 -18.56 -15.31 26.88
C LYS A 553 -17.59 -15.04 28.05
N ASN A 554 -16.88 -16.06 28.51
CA ASN A 554 -15.93 -16.00 29.63
C ASN A 554 -14.48 -15.81 29.13
N ASP A 555 -14.29 -15.56 27.82
CA ASP A 555 -12.99 -15.50 27.16
C ASP A 555 -12.21 -16.83 27.13
N GLU A 556 -12.89 -17.97 27.34
CA GLU A 556 -12.30 -19.30 27.22
C GLU A 556 -12.14 -19.65 25.72
N LEU A 557 -10.99 -20.30 25.42
CA LEU A 557 -10.66 -20.77 24.08
C LEU A 557 -11.07 -22.24 23.93
N TYR A 558 -11.89 -22.53 22.95
CA TYR A 558 -12.24 -23.85 22.49
C TYR A 558 -11.66 -24.14 21.13
N PHE A 559 -10.84 -25.17 21.03
CA PHE A 559 -10.22 -25.58 19.76
C PHE A 559 -11.28 -25.89 18.70
N LEU A 560 -11.12 -25.34 17.50
CA LEU A 560 -12.01 -25.59 16.36
C LEU A 560 -11.35 -26.47 15.30
N GLU A 561 -10.22 -26.03 14.76
CA GLU A 561 -9.52 -26.75 13.69
C GLU A 561 -8.06 -26.30 13.51
N VAL A 562 -7.30 -27.11 12.78
CA VAL A 562 -5.98 -26.77 12.27
C VAL A 562 -6.05 -26.74 10.73
N ASN A 563 -5.69 -25.63 10.15
CA ASN A 563 -5.49 -25.49 8.70
C ASN A 563 -4.04 -25.82 8.38
N LEU A 564 -3.78 -26.98 7.77
CA LEU A 564 -2.43 -27.47 7.41
C LEU A 564 -1.99 -26.93 6.04
N ARG A 565 -2.17 -25.65 5.84
CA ARG A 565 -1.90 -24.90 4.60
C ARG A 565 -1.79 -23.40 4.89
N ASN A 566 -1.44 -22.60 3.87
CA ASN A 566 -1.48 -21.16 4.03
C ASN A 566 -2.90 -20.69 4.36
N SER A 567 -2.99 -19.86 5.38
CA SER A 567 -4.24 -19.28 5.87
C SER A 567 -4.73 -18.15 4.95
N THR A 568 -6.02 -17.94 4.93
CA THR A 568 -6.65 -16.79 4.26
C THR A 568 -6.06 -15.45 4.77
N TRP A 569 -5.67 -15.41 6.03
CA TRP A 569 -5.11 -14.24 6.71
C TRP A 569 -3.58 -14.17 6.67
N GLY A 570 -2.92 -15.14 6.03
CA GLY A 570 -1.47 -15.31 6.00
C GLY A 570 -0.69 -14.08 5.49
N TYR A 571 -1.25 -13.28 4.57
CA TYR A 571 -0.60 -12.05 4.08
C TYR A 571 -0.39 -10.99 5.19
N SER A 572 -1.15 -11.05 6.28
CA SER A 572 -0.94 -10.20 7.46
C SER A 572 0.45 -10.38 8.07
N SER A 573 1.04 -11.57 7.98
CA SER A 573 2.41 -11.83 8.44
C SER A 573 3.44 -10.99 7.68
N THR A 574 3.29 -10.89 6.35
CA THR A 574 4.14 -10.07 5.48
C THR A 574 3.99 -8.59 5.83
N VAL A 575 2.76 -8.12 6.06
CA VAL A 575 2.48 -6.74 6.49
C VAL A 575 3.03 -6.45 7.91
N ALA A 576 3.07 -7.47 8.77
CA ALA A 576 3.72 -7.40 10.10
C ALA A 576 5.25 -7.40 10.02
N GLY A 577 5.84 -7.69 8.85
CA GLY A 577 7.29 -7.77 8.64
C GLY A 577 7.88 -9.16 8.85
N MET A 578 7.03 -10.20 8.91
CA MET A 578 7.39 -11.61 9.04
C MET A 578 6.78 -12.40 7.88
N ASN A 579 7.45 -12.40 6.74
CA ASN A 579 6.98 -13.03 5.51
C ASN A 579 6.97 -14.57 5.64
N LEU A 580 5.86 -15.17 6.07
CA LEU A 580 5.77 -16.60 6.33
C LEU A 580 6.20 -17.49 5.16
N PRO A 581 5.79 -17.24 3.89
CA PRO A 581 6.28 -18.04 2.76
C PRO A 581 7.80 -18.09 2.65
N ILE A 582 8.47 -16.95 2.83
CA ILE A 582 9.93 -16.87 2.76
C ILE A 582 10.57 -17.51 4.00
N LEU A 583 10.08 -17.15 5.20
CA LEU A 583 10.63 -17.68 6.45
C LEU A 583 10.53 -19.19 6.54
N TRP A 584 9.42 -19.78 6.06
CA TRP A 584 9.25 -21.21 5.98
C TRP A 584 10.26 -21.85 5.01
N SER A 585 10.42 -21.29 3.80
CA SER A 585 11.37 -21.86 2.83
C SER A 585 12.82 -21.78 3.31
N GLU A 586 13.22 -20.68 3.97
CA GLU A 586 14.55 -20.57 4.60
C GLU A 586 14.74 -21.58 5.75
N ALA A 587 13.72 -21.72 6.59
CA ALA A 587 13.74 -22.66 7.70
C ALA A 587 13.83 -24.11 7.21
N MET A 588 13.11 -24.48 6.15
CA MET A 588 13.20 -25.81 5.52
C MET A 588 14.59 -26.12 4.96
N LEU A 589 15.28 -25.12 4.39
CA LEU A 589 16.63 -25.29 3.85
C LEU A 589 17.71 -25.32 4.93
N SER A 590 17.54 -24.54 5.98
CA SER A 590 18.53 -24.43 7.07
C SER A 590 18.30 -25.42 8.21
N HIS A 591 17.13 -26.06 8.25
CA HIS A 591 16.65 -26.87 9.39
C HIS A 591 16.68 -26.12 10.74
N LYS A 592 16.54 -24.77 10.71
CA LYS A 592 16.57 -23.92 11.89
C LYS A 592 15.44 -22.89 11.85
N LEU A 593 14.81 -22.68 13.00
CA LEU A 593 13.83 -21.58 13.11
C LEU A 593 14.52 -20.22 13.02
N PRO A 594 13.97 -19.28 12.26
CA PRO A 594 14.50 -17.92 12.14
C PRO A 594 14.07 -17.07 13.35
N LYS A 595 14.53 -17.42 14.56
CA LYS A 595 14.17 -16.74 15.82
C LYS A 595 14.53 -15.26 15.83
N ASP A 596 15.62 -14.88 15.14
CA ASP A 596 16.06 -13.49 14.93
C ASP A 596 15.09 -12.68 14.06
N LYS A 597 14.20 -13.34 13.32
CA LYS A 597 13.18 -12.74 12.46
C LYS A 597 11.83 -12.55 13.15
N LEU A 598 11.65 -13.10 14.35
CA LEU A 598 10.45 -12.84 15.13
C LEU A 598 10.43 -11.38 15.56
N LYS A 599 9.48 -10.62 15.04
CA LYS A 599 9.37 -9.18 15.30
C LYS A 599 8.15 -8.87 16.15
N LYS A 600 8.37 -8.08 17.20
CA LYS A 600 7.26 -7.42 17.88
C LYS A 600 6.76 -6.26 17.02
N PHE A 601 5.46 -6.18 16.83
CA PHE A 601 4.81 -5.12 16.04
C PHE A 601 3.62 -4.54 16.83
N LYS A 602 3.27 -3.28 16.51
CA LYS A 602 2.05 -2.67 17.06
C LYS A 602 0.83 -3.33 16.41
N PRO A 603 -0.20 -3.72 17.20
CA PRO A 603 -1.43 -4.26 16.65
C PRO A 603 -1.99 -3.40 15.53
N PHE A 604 -2.52 -4.03 14.49
CA PHE A 604 -3.10 -3.32 13.35
C PHE A 604 -4.36 -4.02 12.85
N LYS A 605 -5.21 -3.24 12.18
CA LYS A 605 -6.44 -3.72 11.58
C LYS A 605 -6.19 -4.30 10.19
N ALA A 606 -6.93 -5.37 9.88
CA ALA A 606 -6.95 -6.00 8.57
C ALA A 606 -8.40 -6.27 8.12
N MET A 607 -8.63 -6.28 6.81
CA MET A 607 -9.97 -6.49 6.25
C MET A 607 -9.91 -7.23 4.91
N ALA A 608 -10.78 -8.23 4.74
CA ALA A 608 -11.11 -8.79 3.44
C ALA A 608 -12.27 -7.97 2.86
N GLU A 609 -11.94 -6.88 2.18
CA GLU A 609 -12.87 -5.77 1.90
C GLU A 609 -14.10 -6.19 1.09
N ASP A 610 -13.94 -7.11 0.17
CA ASP A 610 -15.04 -7.58 -0.66
C ASP A 610 -16.09 -8.32 0.15
N THR A 611 -15.65 -9.37 0.85
CA THR A 611 -16.52 -10.20 1.67
C THR A 611 -17.13 -9.39 2.80
N ASP A 612 -16.32 -8.54 3.43
CA ASP A 612 -16.77 -7.67 4.51
C ASP A 612 -17.82 -6.63 4.06
N TYR A 613 -17.68 -6.11 2.83
CA TYR A 613 -18.68 -5.22 2.23
C TYR A 613 -20.03 -5.93 2.08
N TYR A 614 -20.04 -7.17 1.54
CA TYR A 614 -21.28 -7.93 1.42
C TYR A 614 -21.88 -8.30 2.78
N ASP A 615 -21.04 -8.70 3.73
CA ASP A 615 -21.50 -9.16 5.05
C ASP A 615 -22.01 -8.03 5.95
N ARG A 616 -21.47 -6.80 5.82
CA ARG A 616 -21.82 -5.71 6.74
C ARG A 616 -22.51 -4.53 6.09
N VAL A 617 -22.11 -4.12 4.88
CA VAL A 617 -22.72 -2.95 4.20
C VAL A 617 -24.00 -3.36 3.50
N LYS A 618 -23.97 -4.43 2.70
CA LYS A 618 -25.16 -4.92 1.99
C LYS A 618 -26.26 -5.41 2.93
N THR A 619 -25.89 -5.95 4.07
CA THR A 619 -26.83 -6.37 5.12
C THR A 619 -27.24 -5.22 6.06
N LYS A 620 -26.81 -3.97 5.78
CA LYS A 620 -27.11 -2.77 6.59
C LYS A 620 -26.61 -2.82 8.04
N LYS A 621 -25.67 -3.70 8.39
CA LYS A 621 -25.05 -3.77 9.74
C LYS A 621 -24.12 -2.59 10.00
N VAL A 622 -23.57 -1.97 8.93
CA VAL A 622 -22.75 -0.78 8.99
C VAL A 622 -23.04 0.14 7.81
N SER A 623 -23.02 1.46 8.02
CA SER A 623 -23.16 2.42 6.92
C SER A 623 -21.93 2.39 6.00
N LEU A 624 -22.13 2.66 4.71
CA LEU A 624 -21.05 2.71 3.71
C LEU A 624 -19.92 3.68 4.13
N ILE A 625 -20.28 4.86 4.63
CA ILE A 625 -19.31 5.88 5.06
C ILE A 625 -18.44 5.33 6.21
N LYS A 626 -19.07 4.77 7.24
CA LYS A 626 -18.35 4.16 8.38
C LYS A 626 -17.44 3.01 7.92
N TRP A 627 -17.92 2.20 6.99
CA TRP A 627 -17.16 1.09 6.41
C TRP A 627 -15.91 1.59 5.65
N ILE A 628 -16.05 2.66 4.83
CA ILE A 628 -14.92 3.28 4.12
C ILE A 628 -13.85 3.74 5.12
N PHE A 629 -14.23 4.45 6.20
CA PHE A 629 -13.27 4.86 7.23
C PHE A 629 -12.62 3.68 7.93
N GLN A 630 -13.36 2.60 8.17
CA GLN A 630 -12.79 1.36 8.73
C GLN A 630 -11.78 0.73 7.77
N ALA A 631 -12.10 0.61 6.48
CA ALA A 631 -11.19 0.10 5.46
C ALA A 631 -9.91 0.95 5.33
N LEU A 632 -10.05 2.28 5.29
CA LEU A 632 -8.92 3.22 5.27
C LEU A 632 -8.05 3.13 6.53
N SER A 633 -8.61 2.73 7.68
CA SER A 633 -7.87 2.52 8.92
C SER A 633 -7.09 1.20 8.95
N CYS A 634 -7.33 0.28 8.00
CA CYS A 634 -6.64 -0.99 7.93
C CYS A 634 -5.23 -0.84 7.35
N LYS A 635 -4.26 -1.46 8.02
CA LYS A 635 -2.89 -1.58 7.49
C LYS A 635 -2.77 -2.69 6.44
N CYS A 636 -3.63 -3.71 6.54
CA CYS A 636 -3.70 -4.84 5.62
C CYS A 636 -5.09 -4.93 4.99
N LEU A 637 -5.16 -4.74 3.68
CA LEU A 637 -6.31 -5.08 2.85
C LEU A 637 -5.91 -6.28 2.00
N TYR A 638 -6.74 -7.34 1.96
CA TYR A 638 -6.33 -8.59 1.31
C TYR A 638 -6.47 -8.53 -0.21
N ILE A 639 -7.36 -7.69 -0.73
CA ILE A 639 -7.58 -7.52 -2.18
C ILE A 639 -6.89 -6.27 -2.68
N THR A 640 -7.13 -5.12 -2.05
CA THR A 640 -6.56 -3.83 -2.45
C THR A 640 -5.12 -3.70 -1.96
N ASN A 641 -4.19 -3.55 -2.89
CA ASN A 641 -2.79 -3.27 -2.60
C ASN A 641 -2.25 -2.31 -3.66
N LEU A 642 -1.87 -1.10 -3.24
CA LEU A 642 -1.38 -0.05 -4.16
C LEU A 642 -0.15 -0.49 -4.97
N ARG A 643 0.62 -1.44 -4.45
CA ARG A 643 1.75 -2.03 -5.18
C ARG A 643 1.33 -3.12 -6.17
N ASP A 644 0.06 -3.57 -6.16
CA ASP A 644 -0.44 -4.64 -7.04
C ASP A 644 -1.93 -4.46 -7.32
N MET A 645 -2.27 -3.44 -8.10
CA MET A 645 -3.65 -3.05 -8.38
C MET A 645 -4.33 -3.85 -9.50
N LYS A 646 -3.58 -4.62 -10.30
CA LYS A 646 -4.16 -5.41 -11.40
C LYS A 646 -5.31 -6.35 -10.97
N PRO A 647 -5.24 -7.06 -9.81
CA PRO A 647 -6.35 -7.85 -9.29
C PRO A 647 -7.63 -7.04 -9.05
N VAL A 648 -7.49 -5.80 -8.53
CA VAL A 648 -8.63 -4.90 -8.28
C VAL A 648 -9.28 -4.45 -9.58
N TYR A 649 -8.47 -4.02 -10.57
CA TYR A 649 -8.97 -3.61 -11.88
C TYR A 649 -9.71 -4.74 -12.60
N SER A 650 -9.16 -5.96 -12.56
CA SER A 650 -9.83 -7.14 -13.14
C SER A 650 -11.19 -7.39 -12.50
N LYS A 651 -11.32 -7.19 -11.19
CA LYS A 651 -12.57 -7.37 -10.47
C LYS A 651 -13.59 -6.30 -10.83
N ILE A 652 -13.19 -5.04 -10.94
CA ILE A 652 -14.05 -3.93 -11.37
C ILE A 652 -14.56 -4.19 -12.80
N ASP A 653 -13.67 -4.57 -13.71
CA ASP A 653 -14.02 -4.91 -15.10
C ASP A 653 -15.05 -6.03 -15.17
N ASN A 654 -14.89 -7.09 -14.38
CA ASN A 654 -15.86 -8.19 -14.29
C ASN A 654 -17.22 -7.74 -13.74
N ILE A 655 -17.24 -6.82 -12.75
CA ILE A 655 -18.51 -6.27 -12.22
C ILE A 655 -19.23 -5.45 -13.29
N ILE A 656 -18.51 -4.62 -14.03
CA ILE A 656 -19.04 -3.78 -15.11
C ILE A 656 -19.61 -4.67 -16.23
N LYS A 657 -18.84 -5.66 -16.70
CA LYS A 657 -19.28 -6.60 -17.75
C LYS A 657 -20.53 -7.39 -17.36
N ASN A 658 -20.64 -7.80 -16.10
CA ASN A 658 -21.81 -8.50 -15.60
C ASN A 658 -23.06 -7.61 -15.45
N LYS A 659 -22.88 -6.29 -15.24
CA LYS A 659 -23.99 -5.33 -15.22
C LYS A 659 -24.47 -4.95 -16.63
N ILE A 660 -23.58 -4.93 -17.61
CA ILE A 660 -23.91 -4.63 -19.02
C ILE A 660 -24.63 -5.83 -19.67
N LYS A 661 -24.37 -7.06 -19.20
CA LYS A 661 -25.02 -8.28 -19.71
C LYS A 661 -26.40 -8.57 -19.10
N LYS A 662 -26.80 -7.87 -18.04
CA LYS A 662 -28.15 -7.88 -17.46
C LYS A 662 -28.96 -6.69 -17.95
#